data_d8fd20d2d065c53b4e2dd85572a64482
#
_entry.id   d8fd20d2d065c53b4e2dd85572a64482
#
_cell.length_a   1.000
_cell.length_b   1.000
_cell.length_c   1.000
_cell.angle_alpha   90.00
_cell.angle_beta   90.00
_cell.angle_gamma   90.00
#
_symmetry.space_group_name_H-M   'P 1'
#
loop_
_entity.id
_entity.type
_entity.pdbx_description
1 polymer ?
#
loop_
_entity_poly.entity_id
_entity_poly.type
_entity_poly.pdbx_seq_one_letter_code
_entity_poly.pdbx_strand_id
1 'polypeptide(L)'
;PCIYPYYDGKYGWMENPEQSSESRNNLYYFNRYKGSNVTHYNNATAFVNVKLPWNIRYHASFNYSWRDALQKQHPTLGDAYSFSRDEVAYSYNDLSKLYLTYTQGHTGRWEFQTTLDWAETYGKHDISAMAGFEAYYLNDQSFSSTKTGFENDVLEELDNVLEATSISGSQTDYAAASVFGRVTYSYADKYLAEVNLRYDGSSRFARQSRWGLFPSFSAGWRISQEDFLKDTWVDNLKLRLSWGKLGNNSIGNYDYLSTYASGYSYPFGGKLASGAVSTLSNDLLEWETTTSFDVGLEFATLKNRLTFEADYYDKQTDGILYKAPVYATIGNKSAPYQNLCGVSNRGFEFTIGWRDQVKNFRYGISANFTRNWNKVTKYNGRLKAGWVTDANGVRSYVTNIGDVSTVVDAARRTIEGRLINEYILVNTYSGDGSYFFADGSVNPAGGPRDGMIRTPDDMTWLEAMVAAGNSFLPNQHIAKDGIWYGDYIYEDANGNGVYGDSNDYTFQNVSQTPKYYYGFNIELGWKGIDFSARFAGAGGGARYWRYVGYNAYSTNPKFTLPYEIAYDHYFFDPENPDDPRTNLTSKHGRLTMNYGSEQNGANIYSTLFLYKTDYLKLKNLTIGYTLPERLTRKVGIGSLRIFLTGDNLFTITDYPGIDPEFTDNMNYYANLRQYTIGLNIKF
;
A
#
# COMPACT_ATOMS: atom_id res chain seq x y z
N PRO A 1 -12.39 -18.79 -19.39
CA PRO A 1 -12.93 -19.03 -18.06
C PRO A 1 -13.62 -20.37 -17.98
N CYS A 2 -13.71 -20.97 -16.78
CA CYS A 2 -14.50 -22.17 -16.55
C CYS A 2 -15.98 -21.81 -16.31
N ILE A 3 -16.91 -22.69 -16.73
CA ILE A 3 -18.36 -22.52 -16.47
C ILE A 3 -18.60 -22.62 -14.97
N TYR A 4 -18.04 -23.67 -14.34
CA TYR A 4 -18.11 -23.88 -12.91
C TYR A 4 -16.68 -24.00 -12.36
N PRO A 5 -16.29 -23.24 -11.34
CA PRO A 5 -15.00 -23.44 -10.66
C PRO A 5 -14.87 -24.83 -10.04
N TYR A 6 -15.97 -25.37 -9.50
CA TYR A 6 -16.10 -26.73 -8.97
C TYR A 6 -17.54 -27.21 -9.09
N TYR A 7 -17.73 -28.40 -9.62
CA TYR A 7 -19.03 -29.03 -9.76
C TYR A 7 -18.88 -30.55 -9.81
N ASP A 8 -19.74 -31.28 -9.13
CA ASP A 8 -19.81 -32.75 -9.09
C ASP A 8 -18.43 -33.43 -8.88
N GLY A 9 -17.67 -32.97 -7.87
CA GLY A 9 -16.36 -33.53 -7.55
C GLY A 9 -15.23 -33.13 -8.49
N LYS A 10 -15.49 -32.32 -9.54
CA LYS A 10 -14.53 -31.94 -10.58
C LYS A 10 -14.22 -30.46 -10.52
N TYR A 11 -12.94 -30.10 -10.69
CA TYR A 11 -12.51 -28.71 -10.85
C TYR A 11 -12.64 -28.31 -12.30
N GLY A 12 -13.31 -27.17 -12.55
CA GLY A 12 -13.43 -26.65 -13.90
C GLY A 12 -12.12 -26.07 -14.45
N TRP A 13 -11.97 -26.12 -15.75
CA TRP A 13 -10.87 -25.54 -16.50
C TRP A 13 -11.36 -24.65 -17.64
N MET A 14 -10.46 -24.20 -18.49
CA MET A 14 -10.79 -23.41 -19.65
C MET A 14 -11.68 -24.20 -20.62
N GLU A 15 -12.81 -23.60 -21.01
CA GLU A 15 -13.77 -24.24 -21.92
C GLU A 15 -13.34 -24.15 -23.38
N ASN A 16 -12.62 -23.06 -23.73
CA ASN A 16 -12.05 -22.89 -25.06
C ASN A 16 -10.58 -23.30 -25.06
N PRO A 17 -10.15 -24.25 -25.92
CA PRO A 17 -8.76 -24.68 -26.04
C PRO A 17 -7.78 -23.55 -26.40
N GLU A 18 -8.26 -22.50 -27.08
CA GLU A 18 -7.45 -21.35 -27.46
C GLU A 18 -7.19 -20.35 -26.32
N GLN A 19 -7.87 -20.53 -25.18
CA GLN A 19 -7.65 -19.67 -24.03
C GLN A 19 -6.21 -19.78 -23.50
N SER A 20 -5.67 -18.65 -23.07
CA SER A 20 -4.38 -18.60 -22.41
C SER A 20 -4.40 -19.39 -21.10
N SER A 21 -3.27 -20.02 -20.77
CA SER A 21 -3.03 -20.64 -19.45
C SER A 21 -3.17 -19.65 -18.28
N GLU A 22 -3.26 -18.36 -18.56
CA GLU A 22 -3.51 -17.29 -17.56
C GLU A 22 -4.95 -17.25 -17.05
N SER A 23 -5.90 -17.83 -17.79
CA SER A 23 -7.32 -17.96 -17.39
C SER A 23 -7.55 -19.15 -16.45
N ARG A 24 -6.74 -19.30 -15.44
CA ARG A 24 -6.69 -20.45 -14.54
C ARG A 24 -7.82 -20.44 -13.52
N ASN A 25 -8.24 -21.64 -13.10
CA ASN A 25 -9.13 -21.81 -11.96
C ASN A 25 -8.34 -21.77 -10.64
N ASN A 26 -8.47 -20.68 -9.90
CA ASN A 26 -7.77 -20.53 -8.63
C ASN A 26 -8.15 -21.60 -7.60
N LEU A 27 -9.40 -22.07 -7.61
CA LEU A 27 -9.85 -23.10 -6.69
C LEU A 27 -9.15 -24.45 -6.93
N TYR A 28 -8.90 -24.80 -8.20
CA TYR A 28 -8.10 -25.96 -8.57
C TYR A 28 -6.66 -25.84 -8.03
N TYR A 29 -6.03 -24.66 -8.21
CA TYR A 29 -4.67 -24.44 -7.72
C TYR A 29 -4.58 -24.48 -6.20
N PHE A 30 -5.51 -23.86 -5.47
CA PHE A 30 -5.52 -23.89 -4.01
C PHE A 30 -5.64 -25.33 -3.45
N ASN A 31 -6.45 -26.16 -4.09
CA ASN A 31 -6.62 -27.55 -3.64
C ASN A 31 -5.46 -28.47 -4.08
N ARG A 32 -4.78 -28.12 -5.15
CA ARG A 32 -3.67 -28.90 -5.67
C ARG A 32 -2.37 -28.69 -4.89
N TYR A 33 -2.15 -27.49 -4.35
CA TYR A 33 -0.97 -27.21 -3.55
C TYR A 33 -1.24 -27.58 -2.10
N LYS A 34 -0.53 -28.58 -1.63
CA LYS A 34 -0.52 -29.01 -0.23
C LYS A 34 0.76 -28.54 0.44
N GLY A 35 0.71 -28.48 1.75
CA GLY A 35 1.87 -28.15 2.54
C GLY A 35 1.52 -27.82 3.98
N SER A 36 2.55 -27.69 4.76
CA SER A 36 2.45 -27.23 6.15
C SER A 36 3.47 -26.13 6.39
N ASN A 37 3.09 -25.19 7.22
CA ASN A 37 4.01 -24.19 7.77
C ASN A 37 3.83 -24.21 9.28
N VAL A 38 4.78 -24.84 9.96
CA VAL A 38 4.80 -24.93 11.42
C VAL A 38 5.86 -23.96 11.94
N THR A 39 5.45 -23.06 12.81
CA THR A 39 6.34 -22.10 13.42
C THR A 39 6.24 -22.17 14.93
N HIS A 40 7.36 -22.41 15.59
CA HIS A 40 7.50 -22.37 17.05
C HIS A 40 8.10 -21.02 17.46
N TYR A 41 7.38 -20.28 18.27
CA TYR A 41 7.86 -19.06 18.89
C TYR A 41 8.12 -19.32 20.36
N ASN A 42 9.31 -19.03 20.80
CA ASN A 42 9.69 -19.13 22.19
C ASN A 42 10.27 -17.80 22.66
N ASN A 43 9.90 -17.41 23.86
CA ASN A 43 10.34 -16.15 24.45
C ASN A 43 10.59 -16.37 25.95
N ALA A 44 11.77 -16.03 26.40
CA ALA A 44 12.17 -16.08 27.79
C ALA A 44 12.69 -14.71 28.23
N THR A 45 12.10 -14.16 29.28
CA THR A 45 12.51 -12.87 29.84
C THR A 45 12.87 -13.04 31.30
N ALA A 46 14.04 -12.61 31.68
CA ALA A 46 14.47 -12.43 33.06
C ALA A 46 14.64 -10.95 33.35
N PHE A 47 14.18 -10.50 34.50
CA PHE A 47 14.34 -9.13 34.90
C PHE A 47 14.61 -8.99 36.40
N VAL A 48 15.24 -7.90 36.78
CA VAL A 48 15.47 -7.51 38.16
C VAL A 48 15.09 -6.05 38.36
N ASN A 49 14.40 -5.78 39.47
CA ASN A 49 14.08 -4.44 39.92
C ASN A 49 14.69 -4.25 41.32
N VAL A 50 15.53 -3.23 41.49
CA VAL A 50 16.14 -2.91 42.76
C VAL A 50 15.79 -1.47 43.16
N LYS A 51 15.27 -1.29 44.35
CA LYS A 51 15.11 0.03 44.96
C LYS A 51 16.41 0.41 45.62
N LEU A 52 17.02 1.46 45.13
CA LEU A 52 18.26 2.03 45.67
C LEU A 52 17.94 3.21 46.62
N PRO A 53 18.89 3.68 47.44
CA PRO A 53 18.75 4.93 48.18
C PRO A 53 18.36 6.11 47.26
N TRP A 54 17.86 7.21 47.85
CA TRP A 54 17.48 8.46 47.16
C TRP A 54 16.39 8.32 46.09
N ASN A 55 15.44 7.42 46.31
CA ASN A 55 14.32 7.14 45.39
C ASN A 55 14.76 6.71 43.98
N ILE A 56 15.93 6.14 43.84
CA ILE A 56 16.43 5.59 42.59
C ILE A 56 15.90 4.16 42.43
N ARG A 57 15.37 3.85 41.28
CA ARG A 57 15.01 2.48 40.86
C ARG A 57 15.93 2.03 39.75
N TYR A 58 16.56 0.89 39.97
CA TYR A 58 17.34 0.21 38.97
C TYR A 58 16.46 -0.91 38.37
N HIS A 59 16.37 -0.93 37.04
CA HIS A 59 15.78 -2.03 36.30
C HIS A 59 16.78 -2.60 35.33
N ALA A 60 16.84 -3.91 35.23
CA ALA A 60 17.55 -4.61 34.16
C ALA A 60 16.72 -5.77 33.68
N SER A 61 16.69 -5.96 32.39
CA SER A 61 16.00 -7.07 31.74
C SER A 61 16.85 -7.68 30.65
N PHE A 62 16.77 -9.00 30.53
CA PHE A 62 17.34 -9.77 29.43
C PHE A 62 16.24 -10.61 28.82
N ASN A 63 16.05 -10.44 27.52
CA ASN A 63 15.11 -11.21 26.74
C ASN A 63 15.86 -12.05 25.73
N TYR A 64 15.49 -13.33 25.62
CA TYR A 64 15.90 -14.20 24.54
C TYR A 64 14.68 -14.77 23.86
N SER A 65 14.55 -14.52 22.56
CA SER A 65 13.48 -15.07 21.74
C SER A 65 14.06 -15.83 20.56
N TRP A 66 13.44 -16.96 20.23
CA TRP A 66 13.81 -17.69 19.03
C TRP A 66 12.57 -18.23 18.33
N ARG A 67 12.69 -18.26 17.03
CA ARG A 67 11.67 -18.73 16.12
C ARG A 67 12.25 -19.81 15.26
N ASP A 68 11.62 -20.98 15.26
CA ASP A 68 11.91 -22.08 14.36
C ASP A 68 10.72 -22.28 13.44
N ALA A 69 10.92 -22.13 12.13
CA ALA A 69 9.90 -22.29 11.12
C ALA A 69 10.27 -23.44 10.20
N LEU A 70 9.36 -24.37 10.00
CA LEU A 70 9.48 -25.44 9.02
C LEU A 70 8.31 -25.33 8.03
N GLN A 71 8.63 -25.06 6.78
CA GLN A 71 7.67 -25.06 5.70
C GLN A 71 7.92 -26.26 4.79
N LYS A 72 6.86 -27.01 4.52
CA LYS A 72 6.81 -28.09 3.55
C LYS A 72 5.79 -27.73 2.50
N GLN A 73 6.13 -27.83 1.22
CA GLN A 73 5.23 -27.50 0.13
C GLN A 73 5.44 -28.43 -1.05
N HIS A 74 4.35 -28.97 -1.57
CA HIS A 74 4.34 -29.78 -2.77
C HIS A 74 3.01 -29.68 -3.52
N PRO A 75 2.99 -29.76 -4.87
CA PRO A 75 1.78 -30.00 -5.64
C PRO A 75 1.38 -31.48 -5.57
N THR A 76 0.10 -31.74 -5.76
CA THR A 76 -0.45 -33.09 -5.91
C THR A 76 -0.86 -33.33 -7.35
N LEU A 77 -0.97 -34.61 -7.75
CA LEU A 77 -1.61 -34.99 -9.01
C LEU A 77 -3.05 -34.49 -9.06
N GLY A 78 -3.57 -34.22 -10.23
CA GLY A 78 -4.96 -33.78 -10.37
C GLY A 78 -5.33 -33.37 -11.78
N ASP A 79 -6.60 -33.51 -12.08
CA ASP A 79 -7.23 -33.15 -13.35
C ASP A 79 -8.12 -31.92 -13.19
N ALA A 80 -8.26 -31.17 -14.27
CA ALA A 80 -9.24 -30.11 -14.39
C ALA A 80 -10.07 -30.32 -15.67
N TYR A 81 -11.36 -30.04 -15.60
CA TYR A 81 -12.39 -30.54 -16.49
C TYR A 81 -13.05 -29.42 -17.30
N SER A 82 -13.32 -29.67 -18.58
CA SER A 82 -14.19 -28.82 -19.40
C SER A 82 -15.61 -29.36 -19.37
N PHE A 83 -16.52 -28.60 -18.81
CA PHE A 83 -17.94 -29.02 -18.68
C PHE A 83 -18.70 -28.88 -19.99
N SER A 84 -18.28 -28.00 -20.90
CA SER A 84 -18.92 -27.86 -22.20
C SER A 84 -18.54 -28.97 -23.17
N ARG A 85 -17.36 -29.55 -23.03
CA ARG A 85 -16.84 -30.61 -23.88
C ARG A 85 -16.92 -32.00 -23.26
N ASP A 86 -17.30 -32.07 -21.98
CA ASP A 86 -17.39 -33.30 -21.18
C ASP A 86 -16.09 -34.13 -21.19
N GLU A 87 -14.94 -33.44 -20.98
CA GLU A 87 -13.62 -34.05 -21.02
C GLU A 87 -12.64 -33.46 -20.00
N VAL A 88 -11.55 -34.18 -19.69
CA VAL A 88 -10.42 -33.64 -18.97
C VAL A 88 -9.69 -32.64 -19.86
N ALA A 89 -9.77 -31.37 -19.53
CA ALA A 89 -9.16 -30.29 -20.30
C ALA A 89 -7.72 -30.00 -19.91
N TYR A 90 -7.31 -30.36 -18.70
CA TYR A 90 -5.97 -30.20 -18.20
C TYR A 90 -5.66 -31.31 -17.19
N SER A 91 -4.56 -31.98 -17.39
CA SER A 91 -4.09 -33.04 -16.49
C SER A 91 -2.67 -32.75 -15.99
N TYR A 92 -2.48 -32.87 -14.70
CA TYR A 92 -1.16 -32.84 -14.08
C TYR A 92 -0.92 -34.17 -13.38
N ASN A 93 -0.74 -35.20 -14.18
CA ASN A 93 -0.62 -36.61 -13.76
C ASN A 93 0.78 -37.16 -14.09
N ASP A 94 1.82 -36.35 -13.89
CA ASP A 94 3.20 -36.70 -14.17
C ASP A 94 4.05 -36.60 -12.90
N LEU A 95 4.36 -37.74 -12.31
CA LEU A 95 5.18 -37.83 -11.11
C LEU A 95 6.56 -37.19 -11.28
N SER A 96 7.11 -37.23 -12.49
CA SER A 96 8.43 -36.66 -12.79
C SER A 96 8.45 -35.12 -12.68
N LYS A 97 7.30 -34.47 -12.71
CA LYS A 97 7.15 -33.00 -12.59
C LYS A 97 6.74 -32.56 -11.19
N LEU A 98 6.34 -33.47 -10.34
CA LEU A 98 6.07 -33.12 -8.95
C LEU A 98 7.36 -32.73 -8.24
N TYR A 99 7.27 -31.77 -7.36
CA TYR A 99 8.39 -31.32 -6.56
C TYR A 99 8.03 -31.23 -5.07
N LEU A 100 9.02 -31.35 -4.23
CA LEU A 100 8.90 -31.14 -2.80
C LEU A 100 9.93 -30.12 -2.35
N THR A 101 9.45 -29.07 -1.70
CA THR A 101 10.31 -28.04 -1.12
C THR A 101 10.20 -28.07 0.40
N TYR A 102 11.33 -28.20 1.07
CA TYR A 102 11.50 -27.93 2.49
C TYR A 102 12.24 -26.62 2.67
N THR A 103 11.70 -25.76 3.50
CA THR A 103 12.38 -24.54 3.94
C THR A 103 12.38 -24.51 5.46
N GLN A 104 13.57 -24.43 6.03
CA GLN A 104 13.78 -24.26 7.47
C GLN A 104 14.35 -22.87 7.74
N GLY A 105 13.72 -22.14 8.61
CA GLY A 105 14.20 -20.83 9.10
C GLY A 105 14.43 -20.89 10.60
N HIS A 106 15.56 -20.36 11.05
CA HIS A 106 15.86 -20.15 12.46
C HIS A 106 16.21 -18.69 12.69
N THR A 107 15.49 -18.02 13.58
CA THR A 107 15.75 -16.63 13.97
C THR A 107 15.99 -16.58 15.47
N GLY A 108 17.19 -16.23 15.89
CA GLY A 108 17.55 -15.99 17.28
C GLY A 108 17.73 -14.51 17.58
N ARG A 109 17.11 -14.01 18.64
CA ARG A 109 17.25 -12.62 19.09
C ARG A 109 17.50 -12.57 20.58
N TRP A 110 18.48 -11.83 21.00
CA TRP A 110 18.62 -11.42 22.39
C TRP A 110 18.55 -9.89 22.50
N GLU A 111 18.04 -9.44 23.62
CA GLU A 111 17.88 -8.04 23.96
C GLU A 111 18.21 -7.83 25.44
N PHE A 112 19.09 -6.88 25.72
CA PHE A 112 19.42 -6.44 27.06
C PHE A 112 19.05 -4.98 27.21
N GLN A 113 18.31 -4.66 28.25
CA GLN A 113 17.94 -3.29 28.60
C GLN A 113 18.23 -3.03 30.08
N THR A 114 18.71 -1.85 30.39
CA THR A 114 18.86 -1.40 31.79
C THR A 114 18.51 0.07 31.89
N THR A 115 17.85 0.45 32.99
CA THR A 115 17.53 1.84 33.34
C THR A 115 17.81 2.17 34.80
N LEU A 116 18.11 3.43 35.02
CA LEU A 116 18.12 4.09 36.33
C LEU A 116 17.04 5.17 36.27
N ASP A 117 16.03 5.05 37.12
CA ASP A 117 14.89 5.96 37.22
C ASP A 117 14.94 6.66 38.58
N TRP A 118 14.79 7.98 38.58
CA TRP A 118 14.67 8.81 39.76
C TRP A 118 13.47 9.72 39.65
N ALA A 119 12.70 9.93 40.72
CA ALA A 119 11.58 10.84 40.74
C ALA A 119 11.40 11.43 42.16
N GLU A 120 11.20 12.74 42.23
CA GLU A 120 10.97 13.48 43.46
C GLU A 120 9.98 14.63 43.28
N THR A 121 9.24 14.93 44.35
CA THR A 121 8.33 16.06 44.42
C THR A 121 8.83 17.06 45.46
N TYR A 122 9.10 18.29 45.07
CA TYR A 122 9.48 19.40 45.92
C TYR A 122 8.44 20.48 45.92
N GLY A 123 7.50 20.38 46.83
CA GLY A 123 6.34 21.30 46.91
C GLY A 123 5.45 21.22 45.68
N LYS A 124 5.55 22.20 44.77
CA LYS A 124 4.80 22.22 43.50
C LYS A 124 5.60 21.74 42.30
N HIS A 125 6.81 21.29 42.54
CA HIS A 125 7.73 20.86 41.49
C HIS A 125 7.83 19.32 41.49
N ASP A 126 7.40 18.68 40.44
CA ASP A 126 7.57 17.26 40.20
C ASP A 126 8.66 17.09 39.15
N ILE A 127 9.70 16.34 39.49
CA ILE A 127 10.85 16.12 38.60
C ILE A 127 11.10 14.62 38.51
N SER A 128 11.24 14.10 37.30
CA SER A 128 11.79 12.76 37.10
C SER A 128 12.90 12.75 36.07
N ALA A 129 13.86 11.85 36.29
CA ALA A 129 14.95 11.64 35.35
C ALA A 129 15.17 10.14 35.17
N MET A 130 15.49 9.75 33.94
CA MET A 130 15.80 8.38 33.59
C MET A 130 17.03 8.37 32.68
N ALA A 131 17.96 7.44 32.93
CA ALA A 131 19.06 7.11 32.03
C ALA A 131 19.03 5.60 31.74
N GLY A 132 19.30 5.22 30.52
CA GLY A 132 19.22 3.83 30.11
C GLY A 132 20.21 3.45 29.02
N PHE A 133 20.44 2.15 28.96
CA PHE A 133 21.21 1.49 27.90
C PHE A 133 20.41 0.30 27.38
N GLU A 134 20.45 0.10 26.07
CA GLU A 134 19.82 -1.02 25.39
C GLU A 134 20.79 -1.57 24.35
N ALA A 135 20.80 -2.88 24.19
CA ALA A 135 21.51 -3.54 23.10
C ALA A 135 20.75 -4.77 22.68
N TYR A 136 20.72 -5.03 21.38
CA TYR A 136 20.17 -6.28 20.86
C TYR A 136 20.98 -6.81 19.69
N TYR A 137 20.84 -8.12 19.48
CA TYR A 137 21.44 -8.84 18.37
C TYR A 137 20.42 -9.82 17.80
N LEU A 138 20.35 -9.87 16.50
CA LEU A 138 19.50 -10.76 15.71
C LEU A 138 20.37 -11.59 14.79
N ASN A 139 20.18 -12.91 14.80
CA ASN A 139 20.73 -13.84 13.82
C ASN A 139 19.58 -14.53 13.09
N ASP A 140 19.61 -14.50 11.79
CA ASP A 140 18.59 -15.11 10.93
C ASP A 140 19.26 -16.09 9.97
N GLN A 141 18.84 -17.36 10.03
CA GLN A 141 19.37 -18.44 9.21
C GLN A 141 18.23 -19.07 8.41
N SER A 142 18.49 -19.38 7.16
CA SER A 142 17.56 -20.08 6.29
C SER A 142 18.26 -21.19 5.51
N PHE A 143 17.60 -22.32 5.43
CA PHE A 143 17.99 -23.44 4.59
C PHE A 143 16.78 -23.86 3.75
N SER A 144 16.97 -24.09 2.45
CA SER A 144 15.92 -24.57 1.56
C SER A 144 16.45 -25.67 0.65
N SER A 145 15.65 -26.72 0.48
CA SER A 145 15.93 -27.81 -0.44
C SER A 145 14.69 -28.10 -1.27
N THR A 146 14.85 -28.16 -2.58
CA THR A 146 13.82 -28.61 -3.52
C THR A 146 14.32 -29.80 -4.29
N LYS A 147 13.54 -30.88 -4.31
CA LYS A 147 13.74 -32.05 -5.14
C LYS A 147 12.56 -32.22 -6.08
N THR A 148 12.78 -32.82 -7.26
CA THR A 148 11.77 -33.03 -8.29
C THR A 148 11.77 -34.49 -8.72
N GLY A 149 10.60 -34.99 -9.14
CA GLY A 149 10.40 -36.39 -9.54
C GLY A 149 10.09 -37.30 -8.34
N PHE A 150 8.82 -37.67 -8.20
CA PHE A 150 8.38 -38.57 -7.15
C PHE A 150 8.41 -40.03 -7.65
N GLU A 151 8.78 -40.98 -6.79
CA GLU A 151 8.60 -42.41 -7.09
C GLU A 151 7.14 -42.82 -6.99
N ASN A 152 6.40 -42.21 -6.06
CA ASN A 152 4.97 -42.43 -5.87
C ASN A 152 4.36 -41.16 -5.24
N ASP A 153 3.04 -41.01 -5.26
CA ASP A 153 2.29 -39.86 -4.74
C ASP A 153 1.80 -40.02 -3.28
N VAL A 154 2.23 -41.11 -2.60
CA VAL A 154 1.80 -41.43 -1.23
C VAL A 154 2.79 -40.88 -0.19
N LEU A 155 4.10 -41.03 -0.46
CA LEU A 155 5.15 -40.64 0.46
C LEU A 155 5.62 -39.20 0.17
N GLU A 156 5.28 -38.29 1.05
CA GLU A 156 5.60 -36.87 0.93
C GLU A 156 6.89 -36.49 1.67
N GLU A 157 7.99 -37.26 1.42
CA GLU A 157 9.30 -37.05 2.05
C GLU A 157 10.40 -36.88 1.00
N LEU A 158 11.48 -36.16 1.33
CA LEU A 158 12.57 -35.88 0.39
C LEU A 158 13.25 -37.16 -0.14
N ASP A 159 13.24 -38.25 0.62
CA ASP A 159 13.83 -39.51 0.18
C ASP A 159 13.03 -40.21 -0.93
N ASN A 160 11.73 -39.89 -1.05
CA ASN A 160 10.86 -40.36 -2.13
C ASN A 160 10.96 -39.51 -3.41
N VAL A 161 11.82 -38.50 -3.45
CA VAL A 161 11.98 -37.57 -4.59
C VAL A 161 13.36 -37.75 -5.20
N LEU A 162 13.40 -37.96 -6.52
CA LEU A 162 14.57 -38.49 -7.22
C LEU A 162 15.73 -37.51 -7.34
N GLU A 163 15.47 -36.31 -7.82
CA GLU A 163 16.51 -35.35 -8.23
C GLU A 163 16.52 -34.09 -7.39
N ALA A 164 17.69 -33.69 -6.87
CA ALA A 164 17.86 -32.40 -6.21
C ALA A 164 17.92 -31.29 -7.26
N THR A 165 16.93 -30.41 -7.27
CA THR A 165 16.82 -29.30 -8.22
C THR A 165 17.44 -28.02 -7.68
N SER A 166 17.33 -27.78 -6.37
CA SER A 166 17.91 -26.60 -5.72
C SER A 166 18.22 -26.91 -4.25
N ILE A 167 19.38 -26.47 -3.80
CA ILE A 167 19.78 -26.45 -2.40
C ILE A 167 20.39 -25.09 -2.12
N SER A 168 19.90 -24.39 -1.11
CA SER A 168 20.39 -23.06 -0.74
C SER A 168 20.39 -22.87 0.77
N GLY A 169 21.28 -22.01 1.24
CA GLY A 169 21.35 -21.59 2.63
C GLY A 169 21.90 -20.20 2.76
N SER A 170 21.44 -19.46 3.75
CA SER A 170 21.90 -18.11 4.05
C SER A 170 21.86 -17.82 5.53
N GLN A 171 22.72 -16.91 5.94
CA GLN A 171 22.71 -16.35 7.30
C GLN A 171 22.93 -14.85 7.23
N THR A 172 22.21 -14.11 8.07
CA THR A 172 22.37 -12.67 8.24
C THR A 172 22.35 -12.29 9.71
N ASP A 173 23.08 -11.23 10.04
CA ASP A 173 23.20 -10.72 11.39
C ASP A 173 22.84 -9.24 11.45
N TYR A 174 22.22 -8.82 12.54
CA TYR A 174 21.96 -7.43 12.83
C TYR A 174 22.22 -7.14 14.32
N ALA A 175 22.91 -6.04 14.59
CA ALA A 175 23.15 -5.57 15.94
C ALA A 175 22.82 -4.09 16.07
N ALA A 176 22.27 -3.70 17.21
CA ALA A 176 22.07 -2.31 17.58
C ALA A 176 22.36 -2.10 19.06
N ALA A 177 22.79 -0.89 19.40
CA ALA A 177 22.99 -0.46 20.78
C ALA A 177 22.58 1.01 20.93
N SER A 178 22.05 1.37 22.10
CA SER A 178 21.51 2.70 22.36
C SER A 178 21.83 3.15 23.78
N VAL A 179 22.17 4.41 23.92
CA VAL A 179 22.19 5.11 25.20
C VAL A 179 21.11 6.19 25.15
N PHE A 180 20.30 6.27 26.18
CA PHE A 180 19.18 7.20 26.20
C PHE A 180 18.92 7.78 27.57
N GLY A 181 18.29 8.95 27.60
CA GLY A 181 17.88 9.62 28.82
C GLY A 181 16.66 10.48 28.61
N ARG A 182 15.91 10.67 29.69
CA ARG A 182 14.71 11.51 29.73
C ARG A 182 14.68 12.30 31.05
N VAL A 183 14.26 13.55 30.92
CA VAL A 183 13.90 14.38 32.07
C VAL A 183 12.50 14.91 31.86
N THR A 184 11.63 14.72 32.86
CA THR A 184 10.30 15.33 32.90
C THR A 184 10.21 16.30 34.04
N TYR A 185 9.50 17.39 33.82
CA TYR A 185 9.23 18.42 34.83
C TYR A 185 7.78 18.84 34.77
N SER A 186 7.15 18.92 35.94
CA SER A 186 5.82 19.48 36.12
C SER A 186 5.84 20.50 37.23
N TYR A 187 5.25 21.67 36.97
CA TYR A 187 5.03 22.69 37.99
C TYR A 187 3.56 22.87 38.31
N ALA A 188 3.21 22.60 39.55
CA ALA A 188 1.83 22.71 40.05
C ALA A 188 0.80 21.93 39.22
N ASP A 189 1.22 20.90 38.51
CA ASP A 189 0.42 20.12 37.54
C ASP A 189 -0.20 20.97 36.42
N LYS A 190 0.34 22.18 36.21
CA LYS A 190 -0.09 23.15 35.18
C LYS A 190 0.84 23.22 33.98
N TYR A 191 2.14 23.35 34.24
CA TYR A 191 3.16 23.49 33.21
C TYR A 191 3.98 22.22 33.18
N LEU A 192 4.00 21.58 32.04
CA LEU A 192 4.63 20.29 31.79
C LEU A 192 5.75 20.47 30.77
N ALA A 193 6.89 19.85 31.02
CA ALA A 193 8.00 19.81 30.05
C ALA A 193 8.67 18.44 30.08
N GLU A 194 9.11 17.99 28.93
CA GLU A 194 9.88 16.75 28.78
C GLU A 194 10.97 16.94 27.75
N VAL A 195 12.16 16.42 28.07
CA VAL A 195 13.30 16.34 27.15
C VAL A 195 13.76 14.90 27.10
N ASN A 196 13.88 14.36 25.88
CA ASN A 196 14.48 13.05 25.63
C ASN A 196 15.72 13.19 24.75
N LEU A 197 16.71 12.38 25.03
CA LEU A 197 17.90 12.26 24.21
C LEU A 197 18.20 10.79 23.99
N ARG A 198 18.40 10.39 22.73
CA ARG A 198 18.75 9.02 22.35
C ARG A 198 19.90 9.02 21.37
N TYR A 199 20.91 8.20 21.66
CA TYR A 199 22.09 8.00 20.82
C TYR A 199 22.13 6.53 20.40
N ASP A 200 21.78 6.25 19.13
CA ASP A 200 21.55 4.93 18.60
C ASP A 200 22.65 4.51 17.63
N GLY A 201 23.17 3.30 17.78
CA GLY A 201 24.11 2.68 16.86
C GLY A 201 23.51 1.48 16.14
N SER A 202 23.78 1.34 14.82
CA SER A 202 23.29 0.25 13.98
C SER A 202 24.40 -0.38 13.16
N SER A 203 24.47 -1.72 13.14
CA SER A 203 25.43 -2.47 12.31
C SER A 203 25.19 -2.36 10.81
N ARG A 204 24.06 -1.79 10.39
CA ARG A 204 23.73 -1.57 8.97
C ARG A 204 24.52 -0.45 8.31
N PHE A 205 25.21 0.36 9.11
CA PHE A 205 26.03 1.46 8.62
C PHE A 205 27.52 1.20 8.88
N ALA A 206 28.37 1.80 8.06
CA ALA A 206 29.79 1.81 8.24
C ALA A 206 30.19 2.49 9.58
N ARG A 207 31.39 2.21 10.08
CA ARG A 207 31.82 2.65 11.41
C ARG A 207 31.69 4.17 11.63
N GLN A 208 31.97 4.97 10.61
CA GLN A 208 31.92 6.43 10.67
C GLN A 208 30.52 7.00 10.75
N SER A 209 29.50 6.29 10.21
CA SER A 209 28.10 6.75 10.12
C SER A 209 27.14 5.92 11.00
N ARG A 210 27.70 5.03 11.82
CA ARG A 210 26.94 4.03 12.61
C ARG A 210 26.02 4.65 13.63
N TRP A 211 26.44 5.77 14.25
CA TRP A 211 25.76 6.37 15.39
C TRP A 211 24.97 7.62 14.99
N GLY A 212 23.70 7.70 15.40
CA GLY A 212 22.81 8.82 15.22
C GLY A 212 22.31 9.39 16.54
N LEU A 213 22.16 10.73 16.61
CA LEU A 213 21.63 11.43 17.77
C LEU A 213 20.19 11.89 17.48
N PHE A 214 19.25 11.52 18.36
CA PHE A 214 17.83 11.76 18.21
C PHE A 214 17.25 12.47 19.45
N PRO A 215 17.30 13.80 19.50
CA PRO A 215 16.69 14.61 20.55
C PRO A 215 15.19 14.80 20.33
N SER A 216 14.43 14.91 21.42
CA SER A 216 13.06 15.40 21.39
C SER A 216 12.73 16.24 22.63
N PHE A 217 11.77 17.14 22.45
CA PHE A 217 11.26 18.04 23.45
C PHE A 217 9.74 18.13 23.35
N SER A 218 9.06 18.16 24.50
CA SER A 218 7.64 18.49 24.55
C SER A 218 7.31 19.45 25.70
N ALA A 219 6.30 20.27 25.51
CA ALA A 219 5.74 21.17 26.53
C ALA A 219 4.22 21.08 26.54
N GLY A 220 3.64 21.23 27.72
CA GLY A 220 2.21 21.25 27.90
C GLY A 220 1.79 22.33 28.89
N TRP A 221 0.72 23.03 28.55
CA TRP A 221 0.09 24.01 29.45
C TRP A 221 -1.36 23.61 29.69
N ARG A 222 -1.66 23.22 30.92
CA ARG A 222 -3.04 22.90 31.38
C ARG A 222 -3.74 24.17 31.78
N ILE A 223 -4.24 24.92 30.80
CA ILE A 223 -4.86 26.24 30.93
C ILE A 223 -6.09 26.17 31.86
N SER A 224 -6.81 25.03 31.82
CA SER A 224 -7.95 24.79 32.68
C SER A 224 -7.61 24.74 34.19
N GLN A 225 -6.34 24.59 34.55
CA GLN A 225 -5.89 24.64 35.96
C GLN A 225 -5.53 26.05 36.43
N GLU A 226 -5.60 27.06 35.55
CA GLU A 226 -5.40 28.45 35.95
C GLU A 226 -6.56 29.03 36.70
N ASP A 227 -6.30 29.96 37.62
CA ASP A 227 -7.32 30.51 38.49
C ASP A 227 -8.46 31.22 37.75
N PHE A 228 -8.17 31.80 36.56
CA PHE A 228 -9.15 32.47 35.73
C PHE A 228 -10.14 31.52 35.03
N LEU A 229 -9.84 30.20 34.94
CA LEU A 229 -10.73 29.20 34.37
C LEU A 229 -11.34 28.25 35.41
N LYS A 230 -10.97 28.39 36.68
CA LYS A 230 -11.58 27.63 37.76
C LYS A 230 -13.07 27.96 37.84
N ASP A 231 -13.88 26.94 38.09
CA ASP A 231 -15.34 27.03 38.25
C ASP A 231 -16.09 27.58 37.01
N THR A 232 -15.43 27.51 35.82
CA THR A 232 -16.08 27.83 34.56
C THR A 232 -16.69 26.59 33.89
N TRP A 233 -17.32 26.76 32.74
CA TRP A 233 -17.86 25.66 31.92
C TRP A 233 -16.81 24.82 31.20
N VAL A 234 -15.52 25.16 31.32
CA VAL A 234 -14.38 24.46 30.72
C VAL A 234 -13.85 23.43 31.70
N ASP A 235 -14.05 22.14 31.41
CA ASP A 235 -13.58 21.05 32.25
C ASP A 235 -12.09 20.75 32.03
N ASN A 236 -11.64 20.79 30.76
CA ASN A 236 -10.25 20.64 30.38
C ASN A 236 -9.89 21.57 29.20
N LEU A 237 -8.78 22.25 29.31
CA LEU A 237 -8.16 23.00 28.21
C LEU A 237 -6.65 22.88 28.38
N LYS A 238 -6.01 22.20 27.41
CA LYS A 238 -4.58 21.97 27.40
C LYS A 238 -3.98 22.26 26.03
N LEU A 239 -2.94 23.07 26.01
CA LEU A 239 -2.13 23.30 24.84
C LEU A 239 -0.90 22.37 24.90
N ARG A 240 -0.57 21.73 23.78
CA ARG A 240 0.59 20.85 23.64
C ARG A 240 1.51 21.40 22.53
N LEU A 241 2.80 21.22 22.74
CA LEU A 241 3.83 21.49 21.76
C LEU A 241 4.84 20.35 21.80
N SER A 242 5.21 19.82 20.67
CA SER A 242 6.29 18.85 20.58
C SER A 242 7.16 19.08 19.36
N TRP A 243 8.44 18.78 19.54
CA TRP A 243 9.45 18.74 18.48
C TRP A 243 10.38 17.57 18.74
N GLY A 244 10.76 16.85 17.68
CA GLY A 244 11.69 15.75 17.83
C GLY A 244 12.28 15.29 16.51
N LYS A 245 13.42 14.63 16.61
CA LYS A 245 14.13 14.00 15.51
C LYS A 245 14.13 12.50 15.69
N LEU A 246 13.77 11.74 14.66
CA LEU A 246 13.74 10.29 14.60
C LEU A 246 14.70 9.80 13.52
N GLY A 247 15.32 8.64 13.76
CA GLY A 247 16.17 7.96 12.79
C GLY A 247 15.52 6.73 12.19
N ASN A 248 15.78 6.47 10.91
CA ASN A 248 15.42 5.24 10.22
C ASN A 248 16.66 4.61 9.59
N ASN A 249 16.84 3.30 9.77
CA ASN A 249 17.95 2.50 9.26
C ASN A 249 17.45 1.32 8.39
N SER A 250 16.31 1.46 7.73
CA SER A 250 15.68 0.41 6.93
C SER A 250 16.42 0.16 5.61
N ILE A 251 17.62 -0.43 5.70
CA ILE A 251 18.41 -0.99 4.60
C ILE A 251 18.82 -2.41 4.92
N GLY A 252 19.38 -3.13 3.97
CA GLY A 252 19.93 -4.47 4.20
C GLY A 252 21.11 -4.46 5.15
N ASN A 253 21.35 -5.59 5.81
CA ASN A 253 22.35 -5.67 6.89
C ASN A 253 23.79 -5.36 6.45
N TYR A 254 24.09 -5.50 5.15
CA TYR A 254 25.43 -5.37 4.56
C TYR A 254 25.48 -4.45 3.36
N ASP A 255 24.46 -3.63 3.10
CA ASP A 255 24.35 -2.79 1.89
C ASP A 255 25.45 -1.73 1.76
N TYR A 256 26.14 -1.41 2.86
CA TYR A 256 27.28 -0.51 2.85
C TYR A 256 28.60 -1.20 2.40
N LEU A 257 28.64 -2.54 2.35
CA LEU A 257 29.83 -3.32 1.99
C LEU A 257 29.87 -3.61 0.50
N SER A 258 31.05 -3.51 -0.09
CA SER A 258 31.32 -4.05 -1.41
C SER A 258 31.47 -5.57 -1.32
N THR A 259 30.59 -6.29 -1.99
CA THR A 259 30.61 -7.75 -2.05
C THR A 259 30.86 -8.24 -3.46
N TYR A 260 31.20 -9.52 -3.59
CA TYR A 260 31.37 -10.15 -4.89
C TYR A 260 30.21 -11.14 -5.12
N ALA A 261 29.48 -10.95 -6.20
CA ALA A 261 28.50 -11.92 -6.67
C ALA A 261 29.21 -12.91 -7.61
N SER A 262 29.17 -14.20 -7.29
CA SER A 262 29.69 -15.30 -8.11
C SER A 262 28.62 -15.86 -9.04
N GLY A 263 29.02 -16.80 -9.92
CA GLY A 263 28.09 -17.47 -10.84
C GLY A 263 27.96 -16.78 -12.20
N TYR A 264 28.74 -15.76 -12.46
CA TYR A 264 28.85 -15.16 -13.80
C TYR A 264 29.85 -15.97 -14.66
N SER A 265 29.49 -16.15 -15.91
CA SER A 265 30.36 -16.78 -16.89
C SER A 265 30.56 -15.84 -18.07
N TYR A 266 31.82 -15.71 -18.52
CA TYR A 266 32.18 -14.89 -19.67
C TYR A 266 32.88 -15.77 -20.73
N PRO A 267 32.45 -15.69 -21.98
CA PRO A 267 33.12 -16.43 -23.07
C PRO A 267 34.47 -15.80 -23.37
N PHE A 268 35.53 -16.48 -23.00
CA PHE A 268 36.92 -16.07 -23.29
C PHE A 268 37.64 -17.12 -24.11
N GLY A 269 38.11 -16.75 -25.33
CA GLY A 269 38.81 -17.68 -26.21
C GLY A 269 37.99 -18.94 -26.58
N GLY A 270 36.66 -18.82 -26.73
CA GLY A 270 35.76 -19.94 -27.05
C GLY A 270 35.42 -20.86 -25.86
N LYS A 271 35.85 -20.52 -24.64
CA LYS A 271 35.50 -21.24 -23.39
C LYS A 271 34.80 -20.32 -22.42
N LEU A 272 33.84 -20.86 -21.67
CA LEU A 272 33.21 -20.14 -20.56
C LEU A 272 34.18 -20.08 -19.37
N ALA A 273 34.61 -18.88 -19.02
CA ALA A 273 35.40 -18.62 -17.83
C ALA A 273 34.44 -18.14 -16.69
N SER A 274 34.55 -18.76 -15.52
CA SER A 274 33.82 -18.30 -14.34
C SER A 274 34.40 -16.99 -13.83
N GLY A 275 33.52 -16.06 -13.51
CA GLY A 275 33.87 -14.74 -13.01
C GLY A 275 33.05 -14.35 -11.76
N ALA A 276 33.50 -13.31 -11.11
CA ALA A 276 32.77 -12.64 -10.05
C ALA A 276 32.63 -11.15 -10.36
N VAL A 277 31.50 -10.59 -10.08
CA VAL A 277 31.22 -9.15 -10.27
C VAL A 277 31.11 -8.49 -8.91
N SER A 278 31.87 -7.40 -8.68
CA SER A 278 31.70 -6.60 -7.47
C SER A 278 30.35 -5.88 -7.48
N THR A 279 29.65 -5.88 -6.35
CA THR A 279 28.47 -5.03 -6.16
C THR A 279 28.89 -3.58 -5.95
N LEU A 280 28.07 -2.65 -6.40
CA LEU A 280 28.24 -1.24 -6.04
C LEU A 280 27.82 -1.06 -4.56
N SER A 281 28.64 -0.38 -3.79
CA SER A 281 28.38 -0.08 -2.39
C SER A 281 28.53 1.40 -2.10
N ASN A 282 28.02 1.82 -0.94
CA ASN A 282 28.17 3.17 -0.44
C ASN A 282 28.44 3.12 1.06
N ASP A 283 29.68 3.33 1.46
CA ASP A 283 30.11 3.34 2.87
C ASP A 283 29.85 4.68 3.59
N LEU A 284 29.34 5.68 2.82
CA LEU A 284 28.92 6.99 3.34
C LEU A 284 27.44 7.02 3.71
N LEU A 285 26.74 5.86 3.69
CA LEU A 285 25.35 5.78 4.09
C LEU A 285 25.16 6.25 5.55
N GLU A 286 24.20 7.13 5.74
CA GLU A 286 23.82 7.69 7.03
C GLU A 286 22.36 7.38 7.35
N TRP A 287 21.97 7.63 8.60
CA TRP A 287 20.59 7.54 9.04
C TRP A 287 19.69 8.47 8.24
N GLU A 288 18.60 7.94 7.70
CA GLU A 288 17.47 8.75 7.28
C GLU A 288 16.87 9.40 8.51
N THR A 289 16.56 10.70 8.46
CA THR A 289 16.07 11.43 9.62
C THR A 289 14.74 12.11 9.34
N THR A 290 13.81 11.95 10.28
CA THR A 290 12.54 12.68 10.27
C THR A 290 12.51 13.67 11.42
N THR A 291 12.42 14.96 11.11
CA THR A 291 12.16 16.02 12.07
C THR A 291 10.67 16.31 12.10
N SER A 292 10.04 16.19 13.26
CA SER A 292 8.61 16.40 13.47
C SER A 292 8.38 17.58 14.42
N PHE A 293 7.44 18.44 14.04
CA PHE A 293 6.88 19.50 14.88
C PHE A 293 5.37 19.28 14.98
N ASP A 294 4.81 19.45 16.18
CA ASP A 294 3.39 19.26 16.44
C ASP A 294 2.88 20.28 17.45
N VAL A 295 1.68 20.84 17.19
CA VAL A 295 0.92 21.69 18.10
C VAL A 295 -0.47 21.11 18.25
N GLY A 296 -0.85 20.80 19.47
CA GLY A 296 -2.14 20.19 19.80
C GLY A 296 -2.92 20.96 20.85
N LEU A 297 -4.24 20.97 20.69
CA LEU A 297 -5.21 21.52 21.64
C LEU A 297 -6.15 20.41 22.08
N GLU A 298 -6.25 20.21 23.40
CA GLU A 298 -7.25 19.34 24.03
C GLU A 298 -8.29 20.21 24.74
N PHE A 299 -9.55 19.96 24.48
CA PHE A 299 -10.66 20.68 25.08
C PHE A 299 -11.74 19.72 25.54
N ALA A 300 -12.28 19.96 26.75
CA ALA A 300 -13.48 19.26 27.25
C ALA A 300 -14.38 20.19 28.02
N THR A 301 -15.68 19.94 27.92
CA THR A 301 -16.71 20.74 28.57
C THR A 301 -17.95 19.92 28.90
N LEU A 302 -18.91 20.53 29.59
CA LEU A 302 -20.18 19.92 29.99
C LEU A 302 -20.01 18.67 30.87
N LYS A 303 -19.07 18.72 31.81
CA LYS A 303 -18.65 17.60 32.67
C LYS A 303 -18.04 16.47 31.86
N ASN A 304 -17.11 16.83 30.96
CA ASN A 304 -16.41 15.93 30.04
C ASN A 304 -17.35 15.15 29.08
N ARG A 305 -18.59 15.65 28.86
CA ARG A 305 -19.50 15.03 27.89
C ARG A 305 -19.07 15.35 26.43
N LEU A 306 -18.67 16.58 26.19
CA LEU A 306 -18.10 17.01 24.91
C LEU A 306 -16.59 17.09 25.05
N THR A 307 -15.86 16.37 24.17
CA THR A 307 -14.41 16.42 24.04
C THR A 307 -14.04 16.81 22.61
N PHE A 308 -12.97 17.57 22.46
CA PHE A 308 -12.42 17.99 21.18
C PHE A 308 -10.90 18.01 21.26
N GLU A 309 -10.25 17.44 20.24
CA GLU A 309 -8.80 17.51 20.06
C GLU A 309 -8.50 18.00 18.65
N ALA A 310 -7.51 18.84 18.52
CA ALA A 310 -7.04 19.35 17.24
C ALA A 310 -5.51 19.41 17.26
N ASP A 311 -4.88 18.83 16.27
CA ASP A 311 -3.43 18.82 16.10
C ASP A 311 -3.07 19.33 14.71
N TYR A 312 -1.99 20.10 14.65
CA TYR A 312 -1.27 20.43 13.43
C TYR A 312 0.15 19.86 13.51
N TYR A 313 0.54 19.12 12.49
CA TYR A 313 1.89 18.59 12.41
C TYR A 313 2.62 18.97 11.12
N ASP A 314 3.95 19.08 11.22
CA ASP A 314 4.89 19.19 10.10
C ASP A 314 6.02 18.18 10.30
N LYS A 315 6.11 17.20 9.38
CA LYS A 315 7.13 16.15 9.39
C LYS A 315 7.99 16.31 8.14
N GLN A 316 9.28 16.58 8.35
CA GLN A 316 10.29 16.68 7.30
C GLN A 316 11.21 15.46 7.40
N THR A 317 11.19 14.61 6.37
CA THR A 317 12.10 13.48 6.25
C THR A 317 13.20 13.83 5.27
N ASP A 318 14.44 13.77 5.71
CA ASP A 318 15.63 14.07 4.92
C ASP A 318 16.56 12.87 4.84
N GLY A 319 17.34 12.80 3.77
CA GLY A 319 18.29 11.72 3.55
C GLY A 319 17.63 10.35 3.37
N ILE A 320 16.45 10.30 2.75
CA ILE A 320 15.73 9.04 2.49
C ILE A 320 16.65 8.08 1.74
N LEU A 321 16.76 6.88 2.28
CA LEU A 321 17.60 5.79 1.77
C LEU A 321 16.97 5.20 0.51
N TYR A 322 17.52 5.55 -0.66
CA TYR A 322 16.96 5.22 -1.96
C TYR A 322 18.02 4.72 -2.94
N LYS A 323 17.65 3.77 -3.82
CA LYS A 323 18.52 3.28 -4.91
C LYS A 323 18.28 4.12 -6.16
N ALA A 324 19.13 5.13 -6.39
CA ALA A 324 19.05 5.94 -7.60
C ALA A 324 19.48 5.15 -8.84
N PRO A 325 18.87 5.37 -10.02
CA PRO A 325 19.33 4.78 -11.26
C PRO A 325 20.80 5.08 -11.50
N VAL A 326 21.53 4.07 -11.99
CA VAL A 326 22.93 4.23 -12.43
C VAL A 326 22.99 4.28 -13.95
N TYR A 327 24.02 4.94 -14.50
CA TYR A 327 24.19 5.03 -15.94
C TYR A 327 24.37 3.63 -16.56
N ALA A 328 23.76 3.39 -17.71
CA ALA A 328 23.83 2.12 -18.43
C ALA A 328 25.28 1.72 -18.80
N THR A 329 26.20 2.67 -18.89
CA THR A 329 27.63 2.46 -19.11
C THR A 329 28.34 1.68 -18.00
N ILE A 330 27.75 1.61 -16.80
CA ILE A 330 28.26 0.82 -15.66
C ILE A 330 27.91 -0.67 -15.81
N GLY A 331 27.06 -1.01 -16.77
CA GLY A 331 26.56 -2.38 -16.99
C GLY A 331 25.36 -2.71 -16.09
N ASN A 332 24.95 -3.99 -16.04
CA ASN A 332 23.79 -4.47 -15.30
C ASN A 332 24.04 -4.59 -13.77
N LYS A 333 24.60 -3.55 -13.16
CA LYS A 333 24.81 -3.51 -11.71
C LYS A 333 23.62 -2.86 -11.01
N SER A 334 23.19 -3.44 -9.89
CA SER A 334 22.20 -2.81 -9.03
C SER A 334 22.77 -1.53 -8.42
N ALA A 335 21.97 -0.47 -8.40
CA ALA A 335 22.34 0.78 -7.76
C ALA A 335 22.54 0.59 -6.25
N PRO A 336 23.57 1.22 -5.65
CA PRO A 336 23.69 1.24 -4.19
C PRO A 336 22.66 2.19 -3.58
N TYR A 337 22.36 1.99 -2.30
CA TYR A 337 21.61 2.97 -1.54
C TYR A 337 22.38 4.30 -1.41
N GLN A 338 21.63 5.40 -1.36
CA GLN A 338 22.14 6.75 -1.17
C GLN A 338 21.12 7.56 -0.36
N ASN A 339 21.58 8.54 0.40
CA ASN A 339 20.74 9.48 1.15
C ASN A 339 20.33 10.64 0.23
N LEU A 340 19.37 10.44 -0.66
CA LEU A 340 19.07 11.38 -1.76
C LEU A 340 17.81 12.21 -1.56
N CYS A 341 16.74 11.60 -1.06
CA CYS A 341 15.42 12.21 -1.13
C CYS A 341 15.06 12.96 0.15
N GLY A 342 14.23 13.99 0.00
CA GLY A 342 13.55 14.65 1.09
C GLY A 342 12.04 14.69 0.82
N VAL A 343 11.22 14.50 1.87
CA VAL A 343 9.75 14.51 1.79
C VAL A 343 9.18 15.28 2.97
N SER A 344 8.23 16.16 2.69
CA SER A 344 7.41 16.84 3.69
C SER A 344 6.03 16.24 3.77
N ASN A 345 5.56 15.99 4.99
CA ASN A 345 4.19 15.64 5.32
C ASN A 345 3.65 16.63 6.35
N ARG A 346 2.62 17.38 5.98
CA ARG A 346 1.96 18.35 6.86
C ARG A 346 0.50 17.99 6.96
N GLY A 347 -0.11 18.26 8.09
CA GLY A 347 -1.52 17.94 8.23
C GLY A 347 -2.19 18.48 9.46
N PHE A 348 -3.51 18.27 9.45
CA PHE A 348 -4.37 18.49 10.59
C PHE A 348 -5.06 17.20 10.98
N GLU A 349 -5.21 17.02 12.28
CA GLU A 349 -5.98 15.93 12.87
C GLU A 349 -7.01 16.52 13.81
N PHE A 350 -8.25 16.03 13.72
CA PHE A 350 -9.37 16.45 14.57
C PHE A 350 -10.05 15.22 15.15
N THR A 351 -10.36 15.29 16.43
CA THR A 351 -11.20 14.30 17.10
C THR A 351 -12.28 15.01 17.89
N ILE A 352 -13.54 14.60 17.75
CA ILE A 352 -14.66 15.09 18.53
C ILE A 352 -15.38 13.91 19.16
N GLY A 353 -15.75 14.04 20.42
CA GLY A 353 -16.48 13.02 21.16
C GLY A 353 -17.63 13.61 21.95
N TRP A 354 -18.75 12.90 21.95
CA TRP A 354 -19.87 13.17 22.82
C TRP A 354 -20.27 11.91 23.58
N ARG A 355 -20.37 11.99 24.92
CA ARG A 355 -20.85 10.90 25.74
C ARG A 355 -21.83 11.45 26.76
N ASP A 356 -22.99 10.79 26.89
CA ASP A 356 -23.96 11.17 27.89
C ASP A 356 -24.80 9.96 28.34
N GLN A 357 -25.56 10.14 29.40
CA GLN A 357 -26.46 9.15 29.94
C GLN A 357 -27.78 9.80 30.37
N VAL A 358 -28.89 9.26 29.88
CA VAL A 358 -30.25 9.63 30.28
C VAL A 358 -30.90 8.42 30.94
N LYS A 359 -31.03 8.48 32.24
CA LYS A 359 -31.51 7.35 33.08
C LYS A 359 -30.64 6.09 32.83
N ASN A 360 -31.22 5.04 32.26
CA ASN A 360 -30.55 3.76 31.97
C ASN A 360 -30.01 3.69 30.55
N PHE A 361 -30.18 4.73 29.73
CA PHE A 361 -29.67 4.79 28.37
C PHE A 361 -28.37 5.58 28.33
N ARG A 362 -27.27 4.91 27.95
CA ARG A 362 -25.96 5.50 27.71
C ARG A 362 -25.74 5.58 26.23
N TYR A 363 -25.19 6.68 25.78
CA TYR A 363 -24.78 6.82 24.34
C TYR A 363 -23.52 7.61 24.24
N GLY A 364 -22.73 7.24 23.23
CA GLY A 364 -21.48 7.88 22.85
C GLY A 364 -21.34 7.90 21.36
N ILE A 365 -20.86 9.02 20.83
CA ILE A 365 -20.46 9.18 19.43
C ILE A 365 -19.11 9.86 19.44
N SER A 366 -18.16 9.31 18.68
CA SER A 366 -16.88 9.98 18.41
C SER A 366 -16.56 9.94 16.93
N ALA A 367 -15.94 11.00 16.43
CA ALA A 367 -15.50 11.09 15.05
C ALA A 367 -14.09 11.65 15.02
N ASN A 368 -13.30 11.17 14.06
CA ASN A 368 -11.97 11.70 13.76
C ASN A 368 -11.84 12.01 12.27
N PHE A 369 -11.00 12.99 11.97
CA PHE A 369 -10.67 13.39 10.62
C PHE A 369 -9.22 13.82 10.55
N THR A 370 -8.49 13.30 9.58
CA THR A 370 -7.08 13.66 9.29
C THR A 370 -6.96 14.10 7.83
N ARG A 371 -6.28 15.21 7.61
CA ARG A 371 -5.86 15.64 6.27
C ARG A 371 -4.35 15.77 6.20
N ASN A 372 -3.73 15.07 5.23
CA ASN A 372 -2.30 15.12 4.98
C ASN A 372 -1.97 15.75 3.62
N TRP A 373 -0.94 16.59 3.58
CA TRP A 373 -0.30 17.11 2.38
C TRP A 373 1.11 16.56 2.28
N ASN A 374 1.35 15.75 1.26
CA ASN A 374 2.65 15.18 0.97
C ASN A 374 3.35 15.96 -0.15
N LYS A 375 4.67 16.14 -0.06
CA LYS A 375 5.47 16.78 -1.09
C LYS A 375 6.91 16.28 -1.05
N VAL A 376 7.46 15.91 -2.20
CA VAL A 376 8.90 15.67 -2.37
C VAL A 376 9.61 17.02 -2.35
N THR A 377 10.42 17.26 -1.33
CA THR A 377 11.12 18.54 -1.11
C THR A 377 12.50 18.58 -1.76
N LYS A 378 13.13 17.42 -1.92
CA LYS A 378 14.44 17.25 -2.54
C LYS A 378 14.51 15.94 -3.29
N TYR A 379 14.99 16.00 -4.52
CA TYR A 379 15.34 14.81 -5.33
C TYR A 379 16.47 15.17 -6.31
N ASN A 380 16.52 14.65 -7.50
CA ASN A 380 17.57 14.86 -8.50
C ASN A 380 17.34 16.11 -9.38
N GLY A 381 16.69 17.15 -8.85
CA GLY A 381 16.35 18.40 -9.53
C GLY A 381 14.89 18.46 -9.97
N ARG A 382 14.51 19.62 -10.53
CA ARG A 382 13.15 19.92 -10.92
C ARG A 382 12.88 19.63 -12.39
N LEU A 383 11.63 19.27 -12.69
CA LEU A 383 11.16 19.14 -14.06
C LEU A 383 11.29 20.45 -14.81
N LYS A 384 11.88 20.36 -15.99
CA LYS A 384 11.90 21.42 -17.01
C LYS A 384 11.37 20.80 -18.29
N ALA A 385 10.26 21.31 -18.80
CA ALA A 385 9.68 20.87 -20.06
C ALA A 385 9.13 22.08 -20.82
N GLY A 386 9.23 22.05 -22.13
CA GLY A 386 8.73 23.13 -22.98
C GLY A 386 9.29 23.12 -24.38
N TRP A 387 8.75 24.00 -25.21
CA TRP A 387 9.17 24.19 -26.57
C TRP A 387 10.46 25.04 -26.64
N VAL A 388 11.43 24.53 -27.42
CA VAL A 388 12.69 25.21 -27.69
C VAL A 388 12.85 25.32 -29.20
N THR A 389 13.29 26.50 -29.66
CA THR A 389 13.64 26.74 -31.07
C THR A 389 15.16 26.78 -31.18
N ASP A 390 15.73 25.94 -32.04
CA ASP A 390 17.18 25.88 -32.28
C ASP A 390 17.67 27.03 -33.15
N ALA A 391 18.98 27.13 -33.35
CA ALA A 391 19.60 28.16 -34.17
C ALA A 391 19.17 28.13 -35.67
N ASN A 392 18.60 27.01 -36.13
CA ASN A 392 18.10 26.85 -37.50
C ASN A 392 16.59 27.14 -37.60
N GLY A 393 15.95 27.57 -36.52
CA GLY A 393 14.51 27.85 -36.49
C GLY A 393 13.65 26.59 -36.29
N VAL A 394 14.25 25.42 -36.05
CA VAL A 394 13.50 24.17 -35.79
C VAL A 394 12.98 24.16 -34.36
N ARG A 395 11.67 23.99 -34.23
CA ARG A 395 10.96 23.95 -32.95
C ARG A 395 10.84 22.50 -32.47
N SER A 396 11.30 22.19 -31.26
CA SER A 396 11.20 20.87 -30.64
C SER A 396 10.73 20.97 -29.18
N TYR A 397 9.97 19.99 -28.73
CA TYR A 397 9.60 19.86 -27.32
C TYR A 397 10.68 19.11 -26.57
N VAL A 398 11.24 19.74 -25.53
CA VAL A 398 12.33 19.18 -24.71
C VAL A 398 11.85 18.96 -23.29
N THR A 399 12.25 17.84 -22.69
CA THR A 399 11.97 17.53 -21.29
C THR A 399 13.17 16.82 -20.65
N ASN A 400 13.45 17.15 -19.39
CA ASN A 400 14.45 16.45 -18.58
C ASN A 400 13.84 15.42 -17.63
N ILE A 401 12.60 14.98 -17.85
CA ILE A 401 11.87 14.08 -16.96
C ILE A 401 12.62 12.77 -16.69
N GLY A 402 13.35 12.25 -17.68
CA GLY A 402 14.19 11.06 -17.56
C GLY A 402 15.34 11.21 -16.58
N ASP A 403 15.89 12.43 -16.45
CA ASP A 403 17.06 12.72 -15.61
C ASP A 403 16.66 13.02 -14.16
N VAL A 404 15.52 13.71 -13.98
CA VAL A 404 15.13 14.26 -12.67
C VAL A 404 14.03 13.48 -11.97
N SER A 405 13.46 12.43 -12.59
CA SER A 405 12.41 11.61 -12.00
C SER A 405 12.85 10.16 -11.81
N THR A 406 12.24 9.50 -10.83
CA THR A 406 12.33 8.04 -10.70
C THR A 406 11.06 7.40 -11.22
N VAL A 407 11.25 6.38 -12.05
CA VAL A 407 10.20 5.47 -12.50
C VAL A 407 9.85 4.54 -11.36
N VAL A 408 8.62 4.64 -10.82
CA VAL A 408 8.09 3.68 -9.87
C VAL A 408 7.50 2.49 -10.64
N ASP A 409 6.70 2.80 -11.64
CA ASP A 409 6.20 1.89 -12.67
C ASP A 409 5.82 2.72 -13.93
N ALA A 410 5.17 2.09 -14.89
CA ALA A 410 4.80 2.76 -16.14
C ALA A 410 3.86 3.97 -15.95
N ALA A 411 3.09 4.00 -14.87
CA ALA A 411 2.08 5.02 -14.59
C ALA A 411 2.48 6.01 -13.48
N ARG A 412 3.60 5.78 -12.77
CA ARG A 412 3.94 6.58 -11.58
C ARG A 412 5.38 7.05 -11.61
N ARG A 413 5.59 8.28 -11.11
CA ARG A 413 6.90 8.90 -10.96
C ARG A 413 7.04 9.56 -9.59
N THR A 414 8.29 9.65 -9.12
CA THR A 414 8.68 10.53 -8.02
C THR A 414 9.60 11.62 -8.55
N ILE A 415 9.27 12.88 -8.28
CA ILE A 415 10.02 14.04 -8.74
C ILE A 415 9.92 15.18 -7.71
N GLU A 416 10.94 16.02 -7.64
CA GLU A 416 10.97 17.19 -6.75
C GLU A 416 9.82 18.17 -7.01
N GLY A 417 9.18 18.60 -5.94
CA GLY A 417 8.08 19.57 -5.99
C GLY A 417 6.68 18.96 -6.13
N ARG A 418 6.57 17.64 -6.36
CA ARG A 418 5.34 16.89 -6.60
C ARG A 418 5.02 15.93 -5.45
N LEU A 419 3.90 15.20 -5.56
CA LEU A 419 3.58 14.13 -4.62
C LEU A 419 4.55 12.95 -4.80
N ILE A 420 4.84 12.23 -3.72
CA ILE A 420 5.58 10.98 -3.82
C ILE A 420 4.74 9.94 -4.59
N ASN A 421 5.37 9.23 -5.55
CA ASN A 421 4.71 8.21 -6.39
C ASN A 421 3.45 8.74 -7.10
N GLU A 422 3.53 9.97 -7.60
CA GLU A 422 2.43 10.62 -8.31
C GLU A 422 2.15 9.91 -9.64
N TYR A 423 0.87 9.80 -9.99
CA TYR A 423 0.47 9.33 -11.31
C TYR A 423 0.85 10.33 -12.39
N ILE A 424 1.42 9.81 -13.47
CA ILE A 424 1.70 10.52 -14.70
C ILE A 424 1.07 9.74 -15.85
N LEU A 425 0.04 10.32 -16.46
CA LEU A 425 -0.84 9.65 -17.41
C LEU A 425 -1.16 10.59 -18.56
N VAL A 426 -1.51 10.02 -19.71
CA VAL A 426 -2.14 10.76 -20.79
C VAL A 426 -3.62 10.96 -20.42
N ASN A 427 -4.12 12.18 -20.55
CA ASN A 427 -5.53 12.45 -20.33
C ASN A 427 -6.37 11.90 -21.48
N THR A 428 -7.57 11.39 -21.18
CA THR A 428 -8.59 11.22 -22.20
C THR A 428 -8.95 12.60 -22.78
N TYR A 429 -9.17 12.67 -24.07
CA TYR A 429 -9.56 13.90 -24.73
C TYR A 429 -10.88 14.45 -24.15
N SER A 430 -11.04 15.77 -24.16
CA SER A 430 -12.27 16.42 -23.72
C SER A 430 -12.52 17.65 -24.59
N GLY A 431 -13.31 17.47 -25.64
CA GLY A 431 -13.75 18.55 -26.52
C GLY A 431 -14.91 19.35 -25.93
N ASP A 432 -15.25 20.47 -26.55
CA ASP A 432 -16.37 21.32 -26.14
C ASP A 432 -17.74 20.89 -26.76
N GLY A 433 -17.71 19.91 -27.66
CA GLY A 433 -18.88 19.41 -28.37
C GLY A 433 -19.27 20.22 -29.61
N SER A 434 -18.48 21.23 -30.00
CA SER A 434 -18.54 21.84 -31.35
C SER A 434 -17.60 21.09 -32.30
N TYR A 435 -17.75 21.21 -33.56
CA TYR A 435 -16.96 20.44 -34.54
C TYR A 435 -16.20 21.34 -35.51
N PHE A 436 -16.85 22.40 -35.98
CA PHE A 436 -16.32 23.30 -36.99
C PHE A 436 -16.56 24.75 -36.62
N PHE A 437 -15.68 25.63 -37.05
CA PHE A 437 -15.88 27.08 -36.96
C PHE A 437 -16.88 27.54 -38.05
N ALA A 438 -17.35 28.78 -37.94
CA ALA A 438 -18.30 29.38 -38.88
C ALA A 438 -17.77 29.45 -40.32
N ASP A 439 -16.47 29.45 -40.51
CA ASP A 439 -15.79 29.45 -41.82
C ASP A 439 -15.63 28.04 -42.41
N GLY A 440 -16.09 27.00 -41.69
CA GLY A 440 -16.03 25.59 -42.12
C GLY A 440 -14.69 24.92 -41.77
N SER A 441 -13.73 25.62 -41.17
CA SER A 441 -12.50 24.99 -40.68
C SER A 441 -12.76 24.13 -39.41
N VAL A 442 -12.00 23.03 -39.25
CA VAL A 442 -12.15 22.18 -38.08
C VAL A 442 -11.73 22.90 -36.79
N ASN A 443 -12.55 22.77 -35.73
CA ASN A 443 -12.21 23.27 -34.41
C ASN A 443 -11.34 22.28 -33.65
N PRO A 444 -10.04 22.55 -33.40
CA PRO A 444 -9.15 21.63 -32.68
C PRO A 444 -9.54 21.44 -31.22
N ALA A 445 -10.26 22.37 -30.59
CA ALA A 445 -10.78 22.27 -29.23
C ALA A 445 -12.18 21.64 -29.19
N GLY A 446 -12.75 21.32 -30.33
CA GLY A 446 -14.06 20.70 -30.50
C GLY A 446 -14.06 19.19 -30.30
N GLY A 447 -15.01 18.49 -30.97
CA GLY A 447 -15.13 17.04 -30.93
C GLY A 447 -15.79 16.49 -29.66
N PRO A 448 -15.61 15.19 -29.37
CA PRO A 448 -16.33 14.52 -28.30
C PRO A 448 -15.98 15.05 -26.91
N ARG A 449 -17.01 15.28 -26.09
CA ARG A 449 -16.86 15.86 -24.74
C ARG A 449 -16.21 14.91 -23.74
N ASP A 450 -16.35 13.61 -23.92
CA ASP A 450 -15.82 12.57 -23.05
C ASP A 450 -14.66 11.78 -23.68
N GLY A 451 -14.20 12.22 -24.85
CA GLY A 451 -13.10 11.61 -25.59
C GLY A 451 -13.44 10.35 -26.35
N MET A 452 -14.70 9.86 -26.31
CA MET A 452 -15.14 8.69 -27.07
C MET A 452 -15.79 9.14 -28.40
N ILE A 453 -15.38 8.54 -29.50
CA ILE A 453 -16.01 8.72 -30.81
C ILE A 453 -17.37 8.03 -30.83
N ARG A 454 -18.46 8.77 -30.60
CA ARG A 454 -19.82 8.22 -30.41
C ARG A 454 -20.71 8.37 -31.60
N THR A 455 -20.55 9.46 -32.31
CA THR A 455 -21.51 9.88 -33.33
C THR A 455 -20.86 10.05 -34.69
N PRO A 456 -21.61 10.05 -35.78
CA PRO A 456 -21.08 10.43 -37.11
C PRO A 456 -20.44 11.81 -37.12
N ASP A 457 -20.93 12.76 -36.32
CA ASP A 457 -20.33 14.10 -36.24
C ASP A 457 -18.95 14.06 -35.55
N ASP A 458 -18.79 13.24 -34.51
CA ASP A 458 -17.46 13.01 -33.88
C ASP A 458 -16.49 12.41 -34.90
N MET A 459 -16.95 11.43 -35.73
CA MET A 459 -16.14 10.80 -36.76
C MET A 459 -15.74 11.80 -37.84
N THR A 460 -16.68 12.61 -38.32
CA THR A 460 -16.42 13.65 -39.34
C THR A 460 -15.42 14.69 -38.83
N TRP A 461 -15.52 15.07 -37.56
CA TRP A 461 -14.54 15.94 -36.92
C TRP A 461 -13.16 15.26 -36.84
N LEU A 462 -13.09 14.00 -36.47
CA LEU A 462 -11.81 13.25 -36.38
C LEU A 462 -11.14 13.17 -37.76
N GLU A 463 -11.90 12.85 -38.80
CA GLU A 463 -11.40 12.84 -40.19
C GLU A 463 -10.87 14.20 -40.62
N ALA A 464 -11.57 15.27 -40.28
CA ALA A 464 -11.15 16.64 -40.59
C ALA A 464 -9.87 17.04 -39.82
N MET A 465 -9.74 16.61 -38.56
CA MET A 465 -8.51 16.80 -37.76
C MET A 465 -7.31 16.06 -38.38
N VAL A 466 -7.49 14.84 -38.85
CA VAL A 466 -6.45 14.08 -39.55
C VAL A 466 -6.08 14.75 -40.87
N ALA A 467 -7.07 15.19 -41.64
CA ALA A 467 -6.85 15.95 -42.89
C ALA A 467 -6.12 17.30 -42.64
N ALA A 468 -6.28 17.89 -41.50
CA ALA A 468 -5.55 19.09 -41.08
C ALA A 468 -4.12 18.80 -40.59
N GLY A 469 -3.66 17.54 -40.64
CA GLY A 469 -2.29 17.13 -40.30
C GLY A 469 -2.08 16.64 -38.88
N ASN A 470 -3.14 16.44 -38.09
CA ASN A 470 -3.06 15.85 -36.76
C ASN A 470 -3.02 14.33 -36.85
N SER A 471 -2.44 13.68 -35.83
CA SER A 471 -2.46 12.21 -35.71
C SER A 471 -2.88 11.79 -34.30
N PHE A 472 -3.51 10.62 -34.19
CA PHE A 472 -4.04 10.09 -32.94
C PHE A 472 -3.44 8.71 -32.67
N LEU A 473 -2.81 8.56 -31.49
CA LEU A 473 -2.16 7.32 -31.07
C LEU A 473 -3.07 6.52 -30.11
N PRO A 474 -2.87 5.18 -30.01
CA PRO A 474 -1.84 4.36 -30.69
C PRO A 474 -2.13 4.04 -32.16
N ASN A 475 -3.36 4.13 -32.62
CA ASN A 475 -3.72 3.88 -34.00
C ASN A 475 -3.72 5.19 -34.80
N GLN A 476 -3.15 5.16 -35.99
CA GLN A 476 -2.98 6.37 -36.82
C GLN A 476 -3.97 6.45 -38.01
N HIS A 477 -4.86 5.46 -38.15
CA HIS A 477 -5.81 5.40 -39.24
C HIS A 477 -7.24 5.20 -38.71
N ILE A 478 -8.18 5.70 -39.49
CA ILE A 478 -9.61 5.66 -39.18
C ILE A 478 -10.23 4.48 -39.94
N ALA A 479 -10.49 3.40 -39.21
CA ALA A 479 -11.14 2.19 -39.71
C ALA A 479 -11.54 1.27 -38.56
N LYS A 480 -12.29 0.18 -38.83
CA LYS A 480 -12.69 -0.80 -37.80
C LYS A 480 -11.50 -1.49 -37.13
N ASP A 481 -10.36 -1.60 -37.80
CA ASP A 481 -9.09 -2.12 -37.27
C ASP A 481 -8.14 -1.03 -36.74
N GLY A 482 -8.54 0.22 -36.78
CA GLY A 482 -7.87 1.39 -36.22
C GLY A 482 -8.75 2.12 -35.21
N ILE A 483 -8.96 3.43 -35.40
CA ILE A 483 -9.87 4.24 -34.59
C ILE A 483 -11.26 4.14 -35.20
N TRP A 484 -12.24 3.80 -34.38
CA TRP A 484 -13.62 3.61 -34.81
C TRP A 484 -14.63 4.07 -33.75
N TYR A 485 -15.89 4.02 -34.04
CA TYR A 485 -16.95 4.31 -33.09
C TYR A 485 -16.82 3.51 -31.81
N GLY A 486 -16.88 4.18 -30.67
CA GLY A 486 -16.68 3.61 -29.33
C GLY A 486 -15.19 3.54 -28.87
N ASP A 487 -14.27 4.07 -29.67
CA ASP A 487 -12.89 4.22 -29.24
C ASP A 487 -12.68 5.58 -28.55
N TYR A 488 -11.81 5.59 -27.54
CA TYR A 488 -11.33 6.79 -26.88
C TYR A 488 -10.14 7.37 -27.65
N ILE A 489 -10.08 8.68 -27.71
CA ILE A 489 -8.91 9.47 -28.12
C ILE A 489 -8.32 10.21 -26.93
N TYR A 490 -7.08 10.62 -27.04
CA TYR A 490 -6.29 11.20 -25.96
C TYR A 490 -5.94 12.65 -26.25
N GLU A 491 -5.54 13.38 -25.20
CA GLU A 491 -5.16 14.80 -25.28
C GLU A 491 -3.79 14.97 -25.95
N ASP A 492 -3.62 16.07 -26.69
CA ASP A 492 -2.33 16.61 -27.09
C ASP A 492 -1.93 17.71 -26.08
N ALA A 493 -1.26 17.32 -25.00
CA ALA A 493 -0.95 18.22 -23.89
C ALA A 493 0.19 19.19 -24.22
N ASN A 494 1.05 18.86 -25.18
CA ASN A 494 2.17 19.69 -25.58
C ASN A 494 1.90 20.55 -26.83
N GLY A 495 0.81 20.31 -27.55
CA GLY A 495 0.40 21.07 -28.74
C GLY A 495 1.24 20.78 -29.98
N ASN A 496 1.70 19.54 -30.17
CA ASN A 496 2.50 19.15 -31.34
C ASN A 496 1.70 18.57 -32.51
N GLY A 497 0.37 18.41 -32.33
CA GLY A 497 -0.53 17.81 -33.31
C GLY A 497 -0.52 16.28 -33.29
N VAL A 498 0.17 15.64 -32.33
CA VAL A 498 0.19 14.18 -32.12
C VAL A 498 -0.48 13.87 -30.80
N TYR A 499 -1.71 13.47 -30.85
CA TYR A 499 -2.57 13.20 -29.69
C TYR A 499 -2.22 11.84 -29.06
N GLY A 500 -1.82 11.84 -27.78
CA GLY A 500 -1.49 10.63 -27.03
C GLY A 500 -0.06 10.14 -27.18
N ASP A 501 0.89 11.02 -27.52
CA ASP A 501 2.31 10.68 -27.62
C ASP A 501 3.01 10.64 -26.23
N SER A 502 4.29 10.31 -26.22
CA SER A 502 5.09 10.22 -24.99
C SER A 502 5.28 11.56 -24.26
N ASN A 503 5.02 12.70 -24.92
CA ASN A 503 5.14 14.05 -24.36
C ASN A 503 3.82 14.57 -23.78
N ASP A 504 2.72 13.82 -23.98
CA ASP A 504 1.39 14.16 -23.48
C ASP A 504 1.10 13.62 -22.07
N TYR A 505 2.08 12.90 -21.50
CA TYR A 505 1.96 12.43 -20.14
C TYR A 505 2.01 13.58 -19.13
N THR A 506 0.94 13.78 -18.40
CA THR A 506 0.75 14.83 -17.41
C THR A 506 0.62 14.30 -16.00
N PHE A 507 1.09 15.05 -15.01
CA PHE A 507 0.95 14.71 -13.61
C PHE A 507 -0.48 14.94 -13.12
N GLN A 508 -1.07 13.93 -12.50
CA GLN A 508 -2.49 13.90 -12.12
C GLN A 508 -2.78 14.50 -10.73
N ASN A 509 -1.76 15.00 -10.02
CA ASN A 509 -1.88 15.52 -8.66
C ASN A 509 -2.56 14.55 -7.67
N VAL A 510 -2.39 13.25 -7.91
CA VAL A 510 -2.91 12.16 -7.09
C VAL A 510 -1.93 11.00 -7.09
N SER A 511 -1.89 10.26 -5.97
CA SER A 511 -1.11 9.03 -5.80
C SER A 511 -2.01 7.95 -5.21
N GLN A 512 -1.45 6.76 -4.97
CA GLN A 512 -2.18 5.68 -4.29
C GLN A 512 -2.48 6.00 -2.82
N THR A 513 -1.70 6.90 -2.21
CA THR A 513 -1.87 7.26 -0.81
C THR A 513 -3.04 8.22 -0.63
N PRO A 514 -4.02 7.91 0.21
CA PRO A 514 -5.11 8.80 0.52
C PRO A 514 -4.63 10.15 1.09
N LYS A 515 -5.32 11.23 0.76
CA LYS A 515 -5.05 12.58 1.28
C LYS A 515 -5.76 12.85 2.60
N TYR A 516 -6.84 12.14 2.87
CA TYR A 516 -7.61 12.27 4.11
C TYR A 516 -8.12 10.92 4.60
N TYR A 517 -8.26 10.84 5.92
CA TYR A 517 -8.80 9.68 6.62
C TYR A 517 -9.89 10.16 7.56
N TYR A 518 -10.92 9.37 7.74
CA TYR A 518 -12.00 9.67 8.65
C TYR A 518 -12.59 8.40 9.27
N GLY A 519 -13.13 8.57 10.45
CA GLY A 519 -13.80 7.48 11.14
C GLY A 519 -14.80 8.00 12.12
N PHE A 520 -15.76 7.15 12.49
CA PHE A 520 -16.68 7.43 13.58
C PHE A 520 -17.09 6.16 14.28
N ASN A 521 -17.35 6.30 15.59
CA ASN A 521 -17.79 5.21 16.45
C ASN A 521 -19.11 5.61 17.10
N ILE A 522 -20.01 4.65 17.22
CA ILE A 522 -21.28 4.78 17.91
C ILE A 522 -21.31 3.72 19.01
N GLU A 523 -21.60 4.12 20.24
CA GLU A 523 -21.73 3.25 21.41
C GLU A 523 -23.08 3.52 22.08
N LEU A 524 -23.88 2.49 22.24
CA LEU A 524 -25.17 2.58 22.92
C LEU A 524 -25.26 1.51 24.01
N GLY A 525 -25.92 1.85 25.14
CA GLY A 525 -26.14 0.91 26.22
C GLY A 525 -27.50 1.12 26.87
N TRP A 526 -28.26 0.06 27.04
CA TRP A 526 -29.58 0.12 27.68
C TRP A 526 -29.95 -1.19 28.36
N LYS A 527 -30.13 -1.13 29.69
CA LYS A 527 -30.61 -2.27 30.50
C LYS A 527 -29.93 -3.61 30.25
N GLY A 528 -28.59 -3.59 30.14
CA GLY A 528 -27.79 -4.78 29.86
C GLY A 528 -27.53 -5.04 28.38
N ILE A 529 -28.23 -4.41 27.45
CA ILE A 529 -27.91 -4.41 26.02
C ILE A 529 -26.82 -3.39 25.78
N ASP A 530 -25.82 -3.76 25.02
CA ASP A 530 -24.79 -2.88 24.49
C ASP A 530 -24.69 -3.06 22.96
N PHE A 531 -24.46 -1.93 22.31
CA PHE A 531 -24.26 -1.83 20.85
C PHE A 531 -23.03 -0.98 20.59
N SER A 532 -22.18 -1.43 19.69
CA SER A 532 -21.09 -0.61 19.18
C SER A 532 -20.94 -0.80 17.68
N ALA A 533 -20.72 0.30 16.95
CA ALA A 533 -20.43 0.29 15.53
C ALA A 533 -19.24 1.19 15.25
N ARG A 534 -18.25 0.66 14.50
CA ARG A 534 -17.04 1.37 14.10
C ARG A 534 -16.95 1.49 12.61
N PHE A 535 -16.87 2.73 12.12
CA PHE A 535 -16.70 3.07 10.73
C PHE A 535 -15.31 3.64 10.48
N ALA A 536 -14.75 3.33 9.32
CA ALA A 536 -13.49 3.90 8.85
C ALA A 536 -13.56 4.16 7.36
N GLY A 537 -12.98 5.26 6.94
CA GLY A 537 -12.91 5.66 5.55
C GLY A 537 -11.62 6.41 5.22
N ALA A 538 -11.31 6.45 3.95
CA ALA A 538 -10.22 7.24 3.42
C ALA A 538 -10.59 7.76 2.04
N GLY A 539 -9.90 8.81 1.58
CA GLY A 539 -10.16 9.35 0.26
C GLY A 539 -9.08 10.31 -0.23
N GLY A 540 -9.26 10.77 -1.47
CA GLY A 540 -8.29 11.60 -2.17
C GLY A 540 -7.09 10.83 -2.71
N GLY A 541 -7.12 9.50 -2.66
CA GLY A 541 -6.22 8.60 -3.36
C GLY A 541 -6.83 8.10 -4.67
N ALA A 542 -6.02 7.52 -5.54
CA ALA A 542 -6.49 6.87 -6.75
C ALA A 542 -5.64 5.64 -7.07
N ARG A 543 -6.20 4.74 -7.87
CA ARG A 543 -5.47 3.58 -8.39
C ARG A 543 -5.67 3.44 -9.87
N TYR A 544 -4.61 3.12 -10.54
CA TYR A 544 -4.64 2.71 -11.92
C TYR A 544 -5.09 1.25 -11.97
N TRP A 545 -6.33 1.03 -12.41
CA TRP A 545 -6.95 -0.29 -12.45
C TRP A 545 -7.37 -0.62 -13.88
N ARG A 546 -6.51 -1.30 -14.62
CA ARG A 546 -6.76 -1.71 -16.01
C ARG A 546 -7.26 -3.15 -16.09
N TYR A 547 -8.01 -3.61 -15.10
CA TYR A 547 -8.45 -4.99 -15.02
C TYR A 547 -7.26 -5.95 -15.26
N VAL A 548 -6.22 -5.81 -14.46
CA VAL A 548 -4.94 -6.53 -14.60
C VAL A 548 -5.18 -8.02 -14.80
N GLY A 549 -4.59 -8.62 -15.85
CA GLY A 549 -4.85 -10.01 -16.27
C GLY A 549 -6.06 -10.16 -17.20
N TYR A 550 -6.80 -9.07 -17.42
CA TYR A 550 -7.87 -9.04 -18.42
C TYR A 550 -7.53 -7.99 -19.47
N ASN A 551 -7.93 -8.24 -20.69
CA ASN A 551 -7.95 -7.18 -21.69
C ASN A 551 -9.37 -6.61 -21.71
N ALA A 552 -9.55 -5.44 -21.08
CA ALA A 552 -10.85 -4.91 -20.70
C ALA A 552 -11.86 -4.84 -21.86
N TYR A 553 -11.39 -4.57 -23.07
CA TYR A 553 -12.25 -4.42 -24.23
C TYR A 553 -11.98 -5.45 -25.33
N SER A 554 -11.23 -6.52 -25.03
CA SER A 554 -10.89 -7.54 -26.02
C SER A 554 -11.90 -8.69 -26.04
N THR A 555 -12.33 -9.07 -27.22
CA THR A 555 -13.09 -10.30 -27.49
C THR A 555 -12.18 -11.47 -27.82
N ASN A 556 -10.85 -11.31 -27.75
CA ASN A 556 -9.92 -12.38 -27.97
C ASN A 556 -10.15 -13.52 -26.98
N PRO A 557 -10.35 -14.78 -27.43
CA PRO A 557 -10.71 -15.90 -26.57
C PRO A 557 -9.63 -16.27 -25.52
N LYS A 558 -8.43 -15.71 -25.64
CA LYS A 558 -7.35 -15.89 -24.65
C LYS A 558 -7.57 -15.11 -23.36
N PHE A 559 -8.48 -14.13 -23.33
CA PHE A 559 -8.69 -13.23 -22.20
C PHE A 559 -10.10 -13.32 -21.64
N THR A 560 -10.24 -12.97 -20.38
CA THR A 560 -11.52 -12.86 -19.70
C THR A 560 -12.03 -11.42 -19.78
N LEU A 561 -13.25 -11.23 -20.20
CA LEU A 561 -13.92 -9.94 -20.21
C LEU A 561 -14.60 -9.70 -18.86
N PRO A 562 -14.43 -8.53 -18.21
CA PRO A 562 -15.18 -8.17 -17.02
C PRO A 562 -16.69 -8.15 -17.27
N TYR A 563 -17.47 -8.59 -16.27
CA TYR A 563 -18.92 -8.70 -16.39
C TYR A 563 -19.58 -7.38 -16.80
N GLU A 564 -19.20 -6.28 -16.15
CA GLU A 564 -19.74 -4.95 -16.42
C GLU A 564 -19.50 -4.53 -17.86
N ILE A 565 -18.33 -4.81 -18.41
CA ILE A 565 -17.99 -4.49 -19.81
C ILE A 565 -18.69 -5.43 -20.77
N ALA A 566 -18.87 -6.69 -20.41
CA ALA A 566 -19.57 -7.65 -21.26
C ALA A 566 -21.04 -7.25 -21.51
N TYR A 567 -21.68 -6.67 -20.48
CA TYR A 567 -23.11 -6.29 -20.55
C TYR A 567 -23.35 -4.82 -20.86
N ASP A 568 -22.40 -3.92 -20.60
CA ASP A 568 -22.53 -2.50 -20.89
C ASP A 568 -21.24 -1.99 -21.58
N HIS A 569 -21.14 -2.21 -22.88
CA HIS A 569 -20.12 -1.65 -23.76
C HIS A 569 -20.76 -0.87 -24.90
N TYR A 570 -20.01 0.06 -25.45
CA TYR A 570 -20.44 0.82 -26.59
C TYR A 570 -20.54 -0.08 -27.84
N PHE A 571 -21.66 0.03 -28.55
CA PHE A 571 -21.86 -0.62 -29.83
C PHE A 571 -22.64 0.29 -30.79
N PHE A 572 -22.11 0.50 -31.98
CA PHE A 572 -22.79 1.21 -33.08
C PHE A 572 -22.27 0.69 -34.42
N ASP A 573 -23.22 0.36 -35.31
CA ASP A 573 -22.92 0.01 -36.68
C ASP A 573 -23.52 1.09 -37.61
N PRO A 574 -22.70 1.92 -38.26
CA PRO A 574 -23.20 2.98 -39.15
C PRO A 574 -23.93 2.45 -40.38
N GLU A 575 -23.71 1.18 -40.77
CA GLU A 575 -24.43 0.55 -41.87
C GLU A 575 -25.81 0.01 -41.43
N ASN A 576 -26.01 -0.23 -40.12
CA ASN A 576 -27.26 -0.66 -39.51
C ASN A 576 -27.49 0.07 -38.18
N PRO A 577 -27.86 1.37 -38.20
CA PRO A 577 -28.04 2.17 -36.99
C PRO A 577 -29.11 1.66 -36.02
N ASP A 578 -30.10 0.92 -36.53
CA ASP A 578 -31.24 0.34 -35.80
C ASP A 578 -30.92 -1.07 -35.24
N ASP A 579 -29.67 -1.50 -35.26
CA ASP A 579 -29.26 -2.78 -34.65
C ASP A 579 -29.70 -2.82 -33.17
N PRO A 580 -30.40 -3.87 -32.71
CA PRO A 580 -30.87 -3.97 -31.33
C PRO A 580 -29.77 -3.97 -30.28
N ARG A 581 -28.50 -4.16 -30.66
CA ARG A 581 -27.32 -4.05 -29.78
C ARG A 581 -26.82 -2.63 -29.67
N THR A 582 -27.36 -1.66 -30.44
CA THR A 582 -26.88 -0.26 -30.41
C THR A 582 -26.97 0.31 -29.01
N ASN A 583 -25.81 0.71 -28.48
CA ASN A 583 -25.63 1.32 -27.15
C ASN A 583 -24.69 2.51 -27.25
N LEU A 584 -25.24 3.69 -27.46
CA LEU A 584 -24.50 4.94 -27.63
C LEU A 584 -24.14 5.61 -26.29
N THR A 585 -24.75 5.15 -25.20
CA THR A 585 -24.66 5.82 -23.89
C THR A 585 -23.67 5.16 -22.93
N SER A 586 -23.15 3.97 -23.27
CA SER A 586 -22.18 3.29 -22.45
C SER A 586 -20.92 4.16 -22.22
N LYS A 587 -20.40 4.12 -21.01
CA LYS A 587 -19.09 4.69 -20.66
C LYS A 587 -17.92 3.76 -20.97
N HIS A 588 -18.20 2.50 -21.32
CA HIS A 588 -17.20 1.52 -21.72
C HIS A 588 -17.01 1.55 -23.23
N GLY A 589 -15.76 1.48 -23.66
CA GLY A 589 -15.42 1.46 -25.08
C GLY A 589 -15.95 0.23 -25.82
N ARG A 590 -15.88 0.26 -27.14
CA ARG A 590 -16.25 -0.88 -27.99
C ARG A 590 -15.36 -2.09 -27.71
N LEU A 591 -15.88 -3.27 -27.96
CA LEU A 591 -15.13 -4.52 -27.92
C LEU A 591 -14.38 -4.74 -29.25
N THR A 592 -13.13 -5.23 -29.18
CA THR A 592 -12.29 -5.51 -30.34
C THR A 592 -11.53 -6.81 -30.18
N MET A 593 -11.17 -7.43 -31.32
CA MET A 593 -10.31 -8.62 -31.34
C MET A 593 -8.82 -8.28 -31.29
N ASN A 594 -8.44 -7.04 -31.53
CA ASN A 594 -7.04 -6.61 -31.60
C ASN A 594 -6.46 -6.43 -30.20
N TYR A 595 -5.57 -7.33 -29.81
CA TYR A 595 -4.85 -7.23 -28.55
C TYR A 595 -3.50 -6.53 -28.76
N GLY A 596 -3.28 -5.47 -28.03
CA GLY A 596 -2.00 -4.77 -27.98
C GLY A 596 -1.91 -3.50 -28.85
N SER A 597 -2.89 -3.28 -29.74
CA SER A 597 -2.95 -2.08 -30.58
C SER A 597 -4.28 -1.33 -30.46
N GLU A 598 -5.13 -1.74 -29.52
CA GLU A 598 -6.43 -1.10 -29.33
C GLU A 598 -6.27 0.33 -28.85
N GLN A 599 -7.08 1.21 -29.43
CA GLN A 599 -7.18 2.61 -29.03
C GLN A 599 -7.63 2.77 -27.57
N ASN A 600 -8.42 1.83 -27.05
CA ASN A 600 -8.99 1.87 -25.71
C ASN A 600 -8.00 1.44 -24.59
N GLY A 601 -6.71 1.49 -24.79
CA GLY A 601 -5.80 1.55 -23.66
C GLY A 601 -4.82 0.41 -23.45
N ALA A 602 -4.58 -0.49 -24.39
CA ALA A 602 -3.59 -1.55 -24.19
C ALA A 602 -2.16 -1.01 -24.06
N ASN A 603 -1.79 0.00 -24.83
CA ASN A 603 -0.43 0.53 -24.93
C ASN A 603 -0.26 1.95 -24.36
N ILE A 604 -1.34 2.63 -24.00
CA ILE A 604 -1.32 3.97 -23.39
C ILE A 604 -1.76 3.91 -21.94
N TYR A 605 -0.94 4.44 -21.03
CA TYR A 605 -1.32 4.64 -19.64
C TYR A 605 -2.09 5.96 -19.53
N SER A 606 -3.42 5.89 -19.54
CA SER A 606 -4.31 7.04 -19.59
C SER A 606 -5.19 7.18 -18.35
N THR A 607 -5.82 8.32 -18.20
CA THR A 607 -6.79 8.58 -17.12
C THR A 607 -8.05 7.72 -17.22
N LEU A 608 -8.29 7.06 -18.35
CA LEU A 608 -9.43 6.14 -18.56
C LEU A 608 -9.54 5.07 -17.47
N PHE A 609 -8.42 4.59 -16.97
CA PHE A 609 -8.36 3.55 -15.95
C PHE A 609 -7.87 4.04 -14.58
N LEU A 610 -7.88 5.35 -14.34
CA LEU A 610 -7.55 5.94 -13.05
C LEU A 610 -8.81 6.12 -12.21
N TYR A 611 -9.01 5.24 -11.24
CA TYR A 611 -10.18 5.24 -10.37
C TYR A 611 -9.85 5.80 -8.99
N LYS A 612 -10.77 6.61 -8.44
CA LYS A 612 -10.70 7.06 -7.04
C LYS A 612 -10.86 5.85 -6.11
N THR A 613 -10.13 5.88 -5.00
CA THR A 613 -10.19 4.84 -3.96
C THR A 613 -10.88 5.34 -2.69
N ASP A 614 -11.81 6.29 -2.85
CA ASP A 614 -12.59 6.81 -1.73
C ASP A 614 -13.53 5.72 -1.22
N TYR A 615 -13.62 5.55 0.09
CA TYR A 615 -14.48 4.53 0.67
C TYR A 615 -14.93 4.86 2.10
N LEU A 616 -16.03 4.25 2.50
CA LEU A 616 -16.49 4.13 3.89
C LEU A 616 -16.80 2.66 4.19
N LYS A 617 -16.20 2.12 5.26
CA LYS A 617 -16.39 0.73 5.70
C LYS A 617 -17.02 0.66 7.09
N LEU A 618 -17.98 -0.24 7.28
CA LEU A 618 -18.34 -0.72 8.60
C LEU A 618 -17.36 -1.83 9.00
N LYS A 619 -16.34 -1.42 9.75
CA LYS A 619 -15.23 -2.29 10.17
C LYS A 619 -15.64 -3.29 11.23
N ASN A 620 -16.47 -2.85 12.19
CA ASN A 620 -16.90 -3.71 13.28
C ASN A 620 -18.29 -3.28 13.76
N LEU A 621 -19.15 -4.25 14.01
CA LEU A 621 -20.45 -4.10 14.62
C LEU A 621 -20.59 -5.14 15.73
N THR A 622 -20.82 -4.71 16.96
CA THR A 622 -21.04 -5.63 18.08
C THR A 622 -22.38 -5.34 18.76
N ILE A 623 -23.13 -6.38 19.01
CA ILE A 623 -24.34 -6.35 19.84
C ILE A 623 -24.15 -7.32 20.98
N GLY A 624 -24.23 -6.85 22.22
CA GLY A 624 -24.07 -7.66 23.42
C GLY A 624 -25.28 -7.55 24.36
N TYR A 625 -25.46 -8.59 25.17
CA TYR A 625 -26.41 -8.59 26.25
C TYR A 625 -25.76 -9.17 27.49
N THR A 626 -25.72 -8.36 28.54
CA THR A 626 -25.30 -8.77 29.89
C THR A 626 -26.54 -9.18 30.69
N LEU A 627 -26.58 -10.42 31.12
CA LEU A 627 -27.67 -10.97 31.88
C LEU A 627 -27.78 -10.25 33.26
N PRO A 628 -29.00 -10.05 33.79
CA PRO A 628 -29.16 -9.51 35.10
C PRO A 628 -28.48 -10.34 36.20
N GLU A 629 -27.70 -9.71 37.05
CA GLU A 629 -26.90 -10.35 38.10
C GLU A 629 -27.74 -11.25 39.03
N ARG A 630 -29.01 -10.90 39.29
CA ARG A 630 -29.95 -11.72 40.05
C ARG A 630 -30.19 -13.12 39.46
N LEU A 631 -29.94 -13.32 38.15
CA LEU A 631 -30.05 -14.62 37.47
C LEU A 631 -28.74 -15.39 37.53
N THR A 632 -27.63 -14.70 37.29
CA THR A 632 -26.29 -15.32 37.16
C THR A 632 -25.73 -15.73 38.53
N ARG A 633 -26.02 -14.95 39.60
CA ARG A 633 -25.63 -15.31 40.99
C ARG A 633 -26.21 -16.63 41.48
N LYS A 634 -27.39 -17.02 40.97
CA LYS A 634 -28.01 -18.31 41.36
C LYS A 634 -27.16 -19.52 40.96
N VAL A 635 -26.28 -19.36 39.99
CA VAL A 635 -25.39 -20.41 39.49
C VAL A 635 -23.91 -20.10 39.78
N GLY A 636 -23.63 -19.17 40.71
CA GLY A 636 -22.26 -18.83 41.10
C GLY A 636 -21.51 -17.94 40.12
N ILE A 637 -22.19 -17.34 39.14
CA ILE A 637 -21.60 -16.47 38.14
C ILE A 637 -21.85 -15.01 38.51
N GLY A 638 -20.79 -14.21 38.67
CA GLY A 638 -20.88 -12.79 38.96
C GLY A 638 -21.42 -11.98 37.79
N SER A 639 -21.00 -12.25 36.57
CA SER A 639 -21.50 -11.60 35.35
C SER A 639 -21.41 -12.53 34.16
N LEU A 640 -22.43 -12.52 33.29
CA LEU A 640 -22.45 -13.23 32.02
C LEU A 640 -22.89 -12.30 30.89
N ARG A 641 -22.03 -12.05 29.92
CA ARG A 641 -22.36 -11.29 28.70
C ARG A 641 -22.23 -12.20 27.50
N ILE A 642 -23.27 -12.24 26.67
CA ILE A 642 -23.29 -12.89 25.36
C ILE A 642 -23.20 -11.80 24.30
N PHE A 643 -22.40 -11.99 23.27
CA PHE A 643 -22.30 -10.98 22.21
C PHE A 643 -22.13 -11.62 20.84
N LEU A 644 -22.58 -10.89 19.83
CA LEU A 644 -22.37 -11.17 18.41
C LEU A 644 -21.57 -10.01 17.82
N THR A 645 -20.50 -10.33 17.12
CA THR A 645 -19.66 -9.36 16.41
C THR A 645 -19.61 -9.71 14.93
N GLY A 646 -19.73 -8.69 14.08
CA GLY A 646 -19.49 -8.79 12.65
C GLY A 646 -18.36 -7.85 12.24
N ASP A 647 -17.38 -8.36 11.49
CA ASP A 647 -16.25 -7.59 10.99
C ASP A 647 -16.33 -7.45 9.48
N ASN A 648 -15.91 -6.27 8.95
CA ASN A 648 -15.90 -5.94 7.52
C ASN A 648 -17.24 -6.17 6.82
N LEU A 649 -18.35 -5.75 7.45
CA LEU A 649 -19.70 -6.11 7.02
C LEU A 649 -20.07 -5.52 5.65
N PHE A 650 -19.69 -4.26 5.39
CA PHE A 650 -19.88 -3.64 4.08
C PHE A 650 -18.87 -2.53 3.80
N THR A 651 -18.70 -2.24 2.51
CA THR A 651 -17.89 -1.14 1.99
C THR A 651 -18.73 -0.34 1.01
N ILE A 652 -18.76 0.97 1.16
CA ILE A 652 -19.32 1.92 0.19
C ILE A 652 -18.14 2.53 -0.57
N THR A 653 -18.09 2.32 -1.88
CA THR A 653 -17.02 2.80 -2.76
C THR A 653 -17.46 2.70 -4.22
N ASP A 654 -16.94 3.60 -5.07
CA ASP A 654 -17.07 3.54 -6.53
C ASP A 654 -15.86 2.86 -7.20
N TYR A 655 -14.90 2.36 -6.39
CA TYR A 655 -13.72 1.66 -6.90
C TYR A 655 -14.12 0.29 -7.48
N PRO A 656 -13.81 -0.01 -8.76
CA PRO A 656 -14.25 -1.24 -9.41
C PRO A 656 -13.43 -2.48 -9.04
N GLY A 657 -12.31 -2.32 -8.35
CA GLY A 657 -11.45 -3.43 -7.90
C GLY A 657 -12.04 -4.16 -6.68
N ILE A 658 -11.32 -5.19 -6.22
CA ILE A 658 -11.77 -6.06 -5.13
C ILE A 658 -11.94 -5.29 -3.82
N ASP A 659 -11.02 -4.40 -3.49
CA ASP A 659 -11.04 -3.62 -2.25
C ASP A 659 -10.21 -2.34 -2.41
N PRO A 660 -10.75 -1.15 -2.08
CA PRO A 660 -10.03 0.12 -2.21
C PRO A 660 -8.81 0.26 -1.27
N GLU A 661 -8.69 -0.58 -0.24
CA GLU A 661 -7.52 -0.59 0.66
C GLU A 661 -6.37 -1.44 0.13
N PHE A 662 -6.60 -2.34 -0.82
CA PHE A 662 -5.56 -3.23 -1.33
C PHE A 662 -4.70 -2.55 -2.40
N THR A 663 -3.47 -3.04 -2.53
CA THR A 663 -2.58 -2.71 -3.64
C THR A 663 -3.05 -3.38 -4.93
N ASP A 664 -2.54 -2.94 -6.09
CA ASP A 664 -3.00 -3.34 -7.44
C ASP A 664 -2.75 -4.80 -7.82
N ASN A 665 -2.40 -5.67 -6.88
CA ASN A 665 -2.09 -7.05 -7.18
C ASN A 665 -3.37 -7.92 -7.12
N MET A 666 -3.76 -8.51 -8.23
CA MET A 666 -4.95 -9.38 -8.35
C MET A 666 -4.85 -10.70 -7.57
N ASN A 667 -3.68 -11.04 -7.08
CA ASN A 667 -3.45 -12.30 -6.36
C ASN A 667 -3.72 -12.19 -4.85
N TYR A 668 -4.34 -11.11 -4.38
CA TYR A 668 -4.68 -10.96 -2.97
C TYR A 668 -5.97 -11.69 -2.62
N TYR A 669 -5.96 -12.24 -1.42
CA TYR A 669 -7.17 -12.76 -0.79
C TYR A 669 -8.07 -11.57 -0.41
N ALA A 670 -9.34 -11.64 -0.81
CA ALA A 670 -10.31 -10.62 -0.44
C ALA A 670 -10.48 -10.56 1.08
N ASN A 671 -10.75 -9.35 1.62
CA ASN A 671 -11.11 -9.20 3.02
C ASN A 671 -12.36 -10.01 3.35
N LEU A 672 -12.23 -10.92 4.32
CA LEU A 672 -13.33 -11.76 4.76
C LEU A 672 -14.30 -10.96 5.64
N ARG A 673 -15.59 -11.20 5.45
CA ARG A 673 -16.59 -10.89 6.46
C ARG A 673 -16.53 -11.97 7.52
N GLN A 674 -16.41 -11.56 8.78
CA GLN A 674 -16.30 -12.50 9.88
C GLN A 674 -17.47 -12.27 10.86
N TYR A 675 -18.07 -13.33 11.33
CA TYR A 675 -19.11 -13.32 12.34
C TYR A 675 -18.64 -14.16 13.52
N THR A 676 -18.67 -13.56 14.70
CA THR A 676 -18.19 -14.19 15.94
C THR A 676 -19.28 -14.12 16.99
N ILE A 677 -19.58 -15.24 17.61
CA ILE A 677 -20.37 -15.29 18.85
C ILE A 677 -19.42 -15.53 20.02
N GLY A 678 -19.59 -14.78 21.10
CA GLY A 678 -18.71 -14.87 22.25
C GLY A 678 -19.46 -14.77 23.58
N LEU A 679 -18.78 -15.29 24.60
CA LEU A 679 -19.24 -15.26 25.99
C LEU A 679 -18.16 -14.64 26.87
N ASN A 680 -18.54 -13.67 27.69
CA ASN A 680 -17.69 -13.15 28.77
C ASN A 680 -18.29 -13.57 30.09
N ILE A 681 -17.56 -14.37 30.87
CA ILE A 681 -17.99 -14.89 32.17
C ILE A 681 -17.04 -14.35 33.24
N LYS A 682 -17.60 -13.77 34.28
CA LYS A 682 -16.86 -13.37 35.48
C LYS A 682 -17.47 -14.13 36.69
N PHE A 683 -16.62 -14.84 37.42
CA PHE A 683 -16.96 -15.59 38.61
C PHE A 683 -16.86 -14.71 39.86
#